data_38338a33795247d7c2adc9afc1297648
#
_entry.id   38338a33795247d7c2adc9afc1297648
#
_cell.length_a   1.000
_cell.length_b   1.000
_cell.length_c   1.000
_cell.angle_alpha   90.00
_cell.angle_beta   90.00
_cell.angle_gamma   90.00
#
_symmetry.space_group_name_H-M   'P 1'
#
loop_
_entity.id
_entity.type
_entity.pdbx_description
1 polymer ?
#
loop_
_entity_poly.entity_id
_entity_poly.type
_entity_poly.pdbx_seq_one_letter_code
_entity_poly.pdbx_strand_id
1 'polypeptide(L)'
;MGTFEDLLRDEVPGAGVPRVSSLVVHATDVVNMVTDETILSDTLRRELVHRFLADTEWQTEYFQRAAELDSFAGDIAQLMETATWQDVDLDRTPELIEVQSVIDEFHAWLAEHDHIERGQLISTALDHLADPDDRDVVVDVDAVLAVEFEEFFPLDRRYLAALTAELDLVCVREQDSSVRRTGIETGPVTEHVSLTAREGEASSSPSSRPEATAQYPATGRVPIDPGAGDVTVLHAESGEAQLDEIADEIERLRETQGWQYSDFAVALGHGGEAVSETIHALTQAGVPTESTTVTGFGDDPAIRELLQVTKYYAVRAETETEFTVDSGAVDEGLLSTIQAEEDTIADVLRRWATASGLKDRIASRASPLDARSQFGNVRRAFAMAEFLEDTAFIDASWPVYAEMLERAHEHAESETRTSATDLDGGVRVDHVQAVKNGSWRAVFIPDVIDQAYPGNPFLTRLFPQERVLQMPDFPGVTDVTASEVQDTFRTNSTASSQPITQYHVEQSRRRLAIGANAASQRLYFCLYEHEDGALDEKVQPSRFLTDAYRQLPWVQDESENAIRSERRAEEFVLSRVDRALADVRRTQSRDMTVSLDDLSGDLGEIHRVLGESGERGEAMREALQARVDFAAGRVRRE
;
A
#
# COMPACT_ATOMS: atom_id res chain seq x y z
N MET A 1 -6.63 11.63 -8.32
CA MET A 1 -6.94 13.08 -8.48
C MET A 1 -6.18 13.71 -9.63
N GLY A 2 -4.87 13.55 -9.77
CA GLY A 2 -4.10 14.16 -10.86
C GLY A 2 -4.66 13.86 -12.26
N THR A 3 -5.04 12.61 -12.53
CA THR A 3 -5.61 12.20 -13.82
C THR A 3 -6.91 12.94 -14.17
N PHE A 4 -7.73 13.26 -13.17
CA PHE A 4 -8.98 13.99 -13.39
C PHE A 4 -8.72 15.49 -13.62
N GLU A 5 -7.78 16.10 -12.89
CA GLU A 5 -7.32 17.47 -13.15
C GLU A 5 -6.74 17.63 -14.55
N ASP A 6 -5.94 16.66 -14.99
CA ASP A 6 -5.32 16.67 -16.31
C ASP A 6 -6.38 16.54 -17.41
N LEU A 7 -7.35 15.64 -17.25
CA LEU A 7 -8.49 15.49 -18.17
C LEU A 7 -9.31 16.77 -18.24
N LEU A 8 -9.61 17.41 -17.11
CA LEU A 8 -10.36 18.69 -17.11
C LEU A 8 -9.58 19.81 -17.78
N ARG A 9 -8.26 19.86 -17.57
CA ARG A 9 -7.39 20.88 -18.19
C ARG A 9 -7.32 20.73 -19.69
N ASP A 10 -7.30 19.50 -20.20
CA ASP A 10 -7.21 19.20 -21.63
C ASP A 10 -8.55 19.38 -22.35
N GLU A 11 -9.67 19.00 -21.74
CA GLU A 11 -10.99 19.00 -22.36
C GLU A 11 -11.71 20.38 -22.28
N VAL A 12 -11.30 21.25 -21.34
CA VAL A 12 -11.96 22.56 -21.13
C VAL A 12 -10.92 23.70 -21.18
N PRO A 13 -10.28 23.93 -22.33
CA PRO A 13 -9.29 24.99 -22.49
C PRO A 13 -9.94 26.36 -22.32
N GLY A 14 -9.49 27.14 -21.35
CA GLY A 14 -9.91 28.51 -21.09
C GLY A 14 -10.97 28.69 -20.00
N ALA A 15 -11.50 27.63 -19.41
CA ALA A 15 -12.16 27.70 -18.11
C ALA A 15 -11.11 27.80 -17.01
N GLY A 16 -11.40 28.50 -15.93
CA GLY A 16 -10.57 28.41 -14.71
C GLY A 16 -10.48 26.94 -14.30
N VAL A 17 -9.27 26.46 -13.97
CA VAL A 17 -9.10 25.08 -13.48
C VAL A 17 -9.94 24.94 -12.20
N PRO A 18 -10.91 24.01 -12.16
CA PRO A 18 -11.69 23.81 -10.95
C PRO A 18 -10.76 23.40 -9.80
N ARG A 19 -11.07 23.81 -8.60
CA ARG A 19 -10.36 23.36 -7.41
C ARG A 19 -10.70 21.88 -7.20
N VAL A 20 -9.70 21.00 -7.31
CA VAL A 20 -9.85 19.57 -7.05
C VAL A 20 -9.26 19.27 -5.67
N SER A 21 -10.06 18.64 -4.80
CA SER A 21 -9.68 18.31 -3.43
C SER A 21 -10.30 16.98 -3.03
N SER A 22 -9.64 16.23 -2.15
CA SER A 22 -10.33 15.14 -1.45
C SER A 22 -11.24 15.70 -0.36
N LEU A 23 -12.23 14.92 0.08
CA LEU A 23 -13.12 15.32 1.18
C LEU A 23 -12.31 15.65 2.44
N VAL A 24 -11.30 14.86 2.75
CA VAL A 24 -10.41 15.05 3.91
C VAL A 24 -9.66 16.36 3.82
N VAL A 25 -9.05 16.66 2.66
CA VAL A 25 -8.33 17.93 2.47
C VAL A 25 -9.29 19.12 2.57
N HIS A 26 -10.50 19.00 2.01
CA HIS A 26 -11.50 20.04 2.15
C HIS A 26 -11.96 20.21 3.60
N ALA A 27 -12.22 19.11 4.32
CA ALA A 27 -12.58 19.15 5.74
C ALA A 27 -11.44 19.76 6.59
N THR A 28 -10.17 19.45 6.27
CA THR A 28 -8.99 20.08 6.87
C THR A 28 -9.01 21.61 6.67
N ASP A 29 -9.28 22.07 5.45
CA ASP A 29 -9.38 23.51 5.16
C ASP A 29 -10.51 24.16 5.96
N VAL A 30 -11.69 23.50 6.06
CA VAL A 30 -12.82 23.98 6.85
C VAL A 30 -12.43 24.14 8.33
N VAL A 31 -11.90 23.09 8.94
CA VAL A 31 -11.48 23.11 10.35
C VAL A 31 -10.44 24.22 10.59
N ASN A 32 -9.41 24.32 9.78
CA ASN A 32 -8.37 25.35 9.89
C ASN A 32 -8.90 26.79 9.72
N MET A 33 -10.03 27.00 9.02
CA MET A 33 -10.62 28.31 8.86
C MET A 33 -11.45 28.75 10.06
N VAL A 34 -12.02 27.81 10.80
CA VAL A 34 -13.02 28.10 11.85
C VAL A 34 -12.55 27.76 13.26
N THR A 35 -11.46 27.00 13.43
CA THR A 35 -10.90 26.63 14.74
C THR A 35 -9.43 26.98 14.84
N ASP A 36 -8.92 27.11 16.07
CA ASP A 36 -7.49 27.24 16.38
C ASP A 36 -6.86 25.88 16.75
N GLU A 37 -7.60 24.77 16.60
CA GLU A 37 -7.13 23.42 16.95
C GLU A 37 -6.02 22.96 16.01
N THR A 38 -5.03 22.28 16.55
CA THR A 38 -3.92 21.70 15.79
C THR A 38 -4.28 20.30 15.32
N ILE A 39 -4.29 20.11 14.00
CA ILE A 39 -4.53 18.78 13.42
C ILE A 39 -3.28 17.93 13.54
N LEU A 40 -3.40 16.79 14.21
CA LEU A 40 -2.30 15.85 14.37
C LEU A 40 -1.94 15.18 13.04
N SER A 41 -0.64 15.11 12.76
CA SER A 41 -0.15 14.24 11.70
C SER A 41 -0.34 12.77 12.06
N ASP A 42 -0.47 11.88 11.06
CA ASP A 42 -0.65 10.44 11.28
C ASP A 42 0.46 9.84 12.17
N THR A 43 1.70 10.31 12.00
CA THR A 43 2.86 9.87 12.80
C THR A 43 2.72 10.27 14.28
N LEU A 44 2.32 11.51 14.55
CA LEU A 44 2.11 11.99 15.92
C LEU A 44 0.90 11.30 16.56
N ARG A 45 -0.19 11.13 15.83
CA ARG A 45 -1.36 10.40 16.28
C ARG A 45 -1.00 8.99 16.75
N ARG A 46 -0.28 8.23 15.93
CA ARG A 46 0.15 6.87 16.29
C ARG A 46 0.96 6.83 17.57
N GLU A 47 1.90 7.73 17.71
CA GLU A 47 2.72 7.83 18.92
C GLU A 47 1.87 8.14 20.16
N LEU A 48 0.94 9.09 20.05
CA LEU A 48 0.05 9.45 21.14
C LEU A 48 -0.89 8.29 21.52
N VAL A 49 -1.50 7.65 20.52
CA VAL A 49 -2.36 6.48 20.75
C VAL A 49 -1.57 5.36 21.40
N HIS A 50 -0.35 5.08 20.90
CA HIS A 50 0.49 4.04 21.50
C HIS A 50 0.78 4.28 22.98
N ARG A 51 1.15 5.53 23.35
CA ARG A 51 1.38 5.91 24.76
C ARG A 51 0.11 5.84 25.58
N PHE A 52 -0.99 6.36 25.03
CA PHE A 52 -2.28 6.31 25.70
C PHE A 52 -2.72 4.88 26.00
N LEU A 53 -2.54 3.97 25.04
CA LEU A 53 -2.85 2.56 25.20
C LEU A 53 -1.90 1.84 26.18
N ALA A 54 -0.63 2.26 26.26
CA ALA A 54 0.32 1.71 27.22
C ALA A 54 -0.06 2.02 28.69
N ASP A 55 -0.71 3.17 28.92
CA ASP A 55 -1.18 3.59 30.25
C ASP A 55 -2.63 3.12 30.55
N THR A 56 -3.29 2.48 29.58
CA THR A 56 -4.68 2.03 29.72
C THR A 56 -4.78 0.76 30.59
N GLU A 57 -5.58 0.82 31.66
CA GLU A 57 -5.91 -0.34 32.47
C GLU A 57 -7.10 -1.12 31.88
N TRP A 58 -6.81 -2.14 31.08
CA TRP A 58 -7.83 -2.98 30.45
C TRP A 58 -8.67 -3.75 31.47
N GLN A 59 -10.01 -3.69 31.35
CA GLN A 59 -10.94 -4.32 32.28
C GLN A 59 -11.39 -5.71 31.84
N THR A 60 -11.52 -5.94 30.52
CA THR A 60 -11.92 -7.26 30.02
C THR A 60 -10.76 -8.26 30.10
N GLU A 61 -11.05 -9.49 30.57
CA GLU A 61 -10.03 -10.55 30.68
C GLU A 61 -9.35 -10.85 29.32
N TYR A 62 -10.08 -10.62 28.25
CA TYR A 62 -9.54 -10.81 26.89
C TYR A 62 -8.46 -9.78 26.59
N PHE A 63 -8.70 -8.49 26.78
CA PHE A 63 -7.73 -7.45 26.51
C PHE A 63 -6.57 -7.43 27.50
N GLN A 64 -6.80 -7.80 28.77
CA GLN A 64 -5.72 -7.96 29.75
C GLN A 64 -4.66 -8.96 29.26
N ARG A 65 -5.07 -10.02 28.55
CA ARG A 65 -4.15 -11.00 27.97
C ARG A 65 -3.60 -10.57 26.62
N ALA A 66 -4.43 -9.95 25.79
CA ALA A 66 -4.02 -9.52 24.46
C ALA A 66 -3.02 -8.35 24.50
N ALA A 67 -3.09 -7.49 25.51
CA ALA A 67 -2.18 -6.37 25.72
C ALA A 67 -0.71 -6.76 25.93
N GLU A 68 -0.44 -8.04 26.22
CA GLU A 68 0.93 -8.58 26.28
C GLU A 68 1.54 -8.87 24.89
N LEU A 69 0.74 -8.78 23.81
CA LEU A 69 1.20 -9.03 22.44
C LEU A 69 1.70 -7.72 21.79
N ASP A 70 2.83 -7.76 21.12
CA ASP A 70 3.46 -6.60 20.48
C ASP A 70 2.55 -5.93 19.44
N SER A 71 1.71 -6.70 18.72
CA SER A 71 0.80 -6.17 17.70
C SER A 71 -0.47 -5.51 18.28
N PHE A 72 -0.79 -5.75 19.57
CA PHE A 72 -2.08 -5.36 20.15
C PHE A 72 -2.34 -3.85 20.07
N ALA A 73 -1.36 -3.04 20.43
CA ALA A 73 -1.51 -1.59 20.40
C ALA A 73 -1.79 -1.06 18.97
N GLY A 74 -1.09 -1.63 17.97
CA GLY A 74 -1.31 -1.28 16.57
C GLY A 74 -2.70 -1.69 16.06
N ASP A 75 -3.14 -2.89 16.42
CA ASP A 75 -4.46 -3.40 16.01
C ASP A 75 -5.60 -2.62 16.68
N ILE A 76 -5.47 -2.25 17.96
CA ILE A 76 -6.44 -1.37 18.65
C ILE A 76 -6.42 0.03 18.05
N ALA A 77 -5.25 0.61 17.76
CA ALA A 77 -5.14 1.92 17.13
C ALA A 77 -5.86 1.97 15.77
N GLN A 78 -5.75 0.88 14.97
CA GLN A 78 -6.46 0.75 13.71
C GLN A 78 -7.99 0.65 13.91
N LEU A 79 -8.44 -0.06 14.94
CA LEU A 79 -9.86 -0.14 15.29
C LEU A 79 -10.40 1.22 15.73
N MET A 80 -9.70 1.94 16.61
CA MET A 80 -10.03 3.29 17.04
C MET A 80 -10.15 4.24 15.84
N GLU A 81 -9.14 4.24 14.95
CA GLU A 81 -9.15 5.07 13.74
C GLU A 81 -10.35 4.78 12.84
N THR A 82 -10.64 3.50 12.61
CA THR A 82 -11.76 3.10 11.74
C THR A 82 -13.10 3.55 12.35
N ALA A 83 -13.28 3.38 13.66
CA ALA A 83 -14.50 3.80 14.35
C ALA A 83 -14.68 5.32 14.33
N THR A 84 -13.62 6.07 14.65
CA THR A 84 -13.64 7.54 14.62
C THR A 84 -13.90 8.07 13.20
N TRP A 85 -13.23 7.52 12.19
CA TRP A 85 -13.42 7.93 10.80
C TRP A 85 -14.82 7.71 10.27
N GLN A 86 -15.52 6.70 10.77
CA GLN A 86 -16.88 6.38 10.36
C GLN A 86 -17.94 6.98 11.27
N ASP A 87 -17.56 7.67 12.34
CA ASP A 87 -18.44 8.24 13.37
C ASP A 87 -19.39 7.16 13.93
N VAL A 88 -18.81 6.05 14.42
CA VAL A 88 -19.55 4.86 14.84
C VAL A 88 -19.32 4.54 16.30
N ASP A 89 -20.41 4.37 17.04
CA ASP A 89 -20.39 3.89 18.41
C ASP A 89 -20.14 2.38 18.50
N LEU A 90 -19.16 1.98 19.30
CA LEU A 90 -18.78 0.59 19.55
C LEU A 90 -19.50 0.01 20.78
N ASP A 91 -20.83 -0.03 20.80
CA ASP A 91 -21.63 -0.38 21.98
C ASP A 91 -22.12 -1.84 22.07
N ARG A 92 -21.54 -2.76 21.29
CA ARG A 92 -22.15 -4.07 21.02
C ARG A 92 -21.62 -5.23 21.86
N THR A 93 -20.36 -5.24 22.22
CA THR A 93 -19.74 -6.25 23.07
C THR A 93 -18.94 -5.61 24.18
N PRO A 94 -18.70 -6.29 25.32
CA PRO A 94 -17.89 -5.72 26.40
C PRO A 94 -16.53 -5.18 25.95
N GLU A 95 -15.86 -5.88 25.03
CA GLU A 95 -14.57 -5.48 24.50
C GLU A 95 -14.68 -4.22 23.60
N LEU A 96 -15.71 -4.13 22.75
CA LEU A 96 -15.94 -2.96 21.92
C LEU A 96 -16.36 -1.75 22.75
N ILE A 97 -17.19 -1.93 23.78
CA ILE A 97 -17.54 -0.87 24.73
C ILE A 97 -16.30 -0.33 25.46
N GLU A 98 -15.36 -1.22 25.80
CA GLU A 98 -14.10 -0.82 26.41
C GLU A 98 -13.24 -0.01 25.44
N VAL A 99 -13.14 -0.41 24.17
CA VAL A 99 -12.47 0.39 23.14
C VAL A 99 -13.14 1.75 22.95
N GLN A 100 -14.49 1.80 22.95
CA GLN A 100 -15.20 3.07 22.86
C GLN A 100 -14.86 4.01 24.03
N SER A 101 -14.79 3.48 25.26
CA SER A 101 -14.36 4.28 26.40
C SER A 101 -12.95 4.85 26.22
N VAL A 102 -12.04 4.06 25.67
CA VAL A 102 -10.67 4.51 25.35
C VAL A 102 -10.67 5.59 24.26
N ILE A 103 -11.50 5.46 23.23
CA ILE A 103 -11.67 6.50 22.20
C ILE A 103 -12.17 7.80 22.82
N ASP A 104 -13.22 7.73 23.64
CA ASP A 104 -13.82 8.89 24.27
C ASP A 104 -12.82 9.60 25.21
N GLU A 105 -12.07 8.84 25.99
CA GLU A 105 -11.03 9.37 26.87
C GLU A 105 -9.88 10.01 26.06
N PHE A 106 -9.46 9.39 24.97
CA PHE A 106 -8.42 9.92 24.07
C PHE A 106 -8.88 11.23 23.40
N HIS A 107 -10.11 11.27 22.89
CA HIS A 107 -10.65 12.49 22.28
C HIS A 107 -10.85 13.62 23.30
N ALA A 108 -11.32 13.31 24.52
CA ALA A 108 -11.41 14.29 25.60
C ALA A 108 -10.02 14.86 25.93
N TRP A 109 -9.01 14.00 26.00
CA TRP A 109 -7.63 14.41 26.23
C TRP A 109 -7.08 15.29 25.08
N LEU A 110 -7.35 14.95 23.80
CA LEU A 110 -6.97 15.79 22.66
C LEU A 110 -7.60 17.18 22.74
N ALA A 111 -8.91 17.25 23.08
CA ALA A 111 -9.65 18.51 23.21
C ALA A 111 -9.11 19.39 24.35
N GLU A 112 -8.66 18.79 25.48
CA GLU A 112 -8.01 19.54 26.57
C GLU A 112 -6.69 20.19 26.16
N HIS A 113 -6.07 19.72 25.08
CA HIS A 113 -4.78 20.18 24.58
C HIS A 113 -4.88 20.92 23.25
N ASP A 114 -6.08 21.34 22.84
CA ASP A 114 -6.35 22.03 21.58
C ASP A 114 -5.88 21.23 20.33
N HIS A 115 -6.03 19.91 20.38
CA HIS A 115 -5.67 19.01 19.29
C HIS A 115 -6.88 18.25 18.76
N ILE A 116 -6.82 17.91 17.46
CA ILE A 116 -7.80 17.08 16.77
C ILE A 116 -7.09 16.01 15.95
N GLU A 117 -7.56 14.77 15.96
CA GLU A 117 -7.04 13.75 15.09
C GLU A 117 -7.71 13.74 13.71
N ARG A 118 -7.00 13.20 12.72
CA ARG A 118 -7.48 13.14 11.34
C ARG A 118 -8.84 12.43 11.20
N GLY A 119 -9.10 11.41 12.01
CA GLY A 119 -10.37 10.69 12.02
C GLY A 119 -11.59 11.57 12.31
N GLN A 120 -11.42 12.61 13.13
CA GLN A 120 -12.48 13.54 13.53
C GLN A 120 -12.74 14.66 12.50
N LEU A 121 -11.88 14.83 11.50
CA LEU A 121 -11.95 15.98 10.58
C LEU A 121 -13.32 16.14 9.88
N ILE A 122 -13.87 15.05 9.35
CA ILE A 122 -15.14 15.10 8.61
C ILE A 122 -16.30 15.38 9.56
N SER A 123 -16.35 14.75 10.75
CA SER A 123 -17.40 15.00 11.74
C SER A 123 -17.32 16.42 12.29
N THR A 124 -16.14 16.91 12.64
CA THR A 124 -15.96 18.30 13.11
C THR A 124 -16.31 19.32 12.02
N ALA A 125 -15.84 19.13 10.80
CA ALA A 125 -16.20 20.01 9.70
C ALA A 125 -17.70 19.96 9.38
N LEU A 126 -18.36 18.82 9.56
CA LEU A 126 -19.81 18.69 9.42
C LEU A 126 -20.57 19.55 10.45
N ASP A 127 -20.12 19.55 11.72
CA ASP A 127 -20.71 20.36 12.78
C ASP A 127 -20.59 21.86 12.47
N HIS A 128 -19.44 22.33 11.95
CA HIS A 128 -19.25 23.71 11.51
C HIS A 128 -20.10 24.06 10.27
N LEU A 129 -20.25 23.15 9.31
CA LEU A 129 -21.13 23.37 8.15
C LEU A 129 -22.62 23.43 8.53
N ALA A 130 -23.00 22.91 9.70
CA ALA A 130 -24.36 23.03 10.23
C ALA A 130 -24.63 24.43 10.81
N ASP A 131 -23.59 25.19 11.19
CA ASP A 131 -23.69 26.59 11.61
C ASP A 131 -23.69 27.52 10.38
N PRO A 132 -24.74 28.35 10.18
CA PRO A 132 -24.80 29.22 9.01
C PRO A 132 -23.67 30.26 8.94
N ASP A 133 -23.20 30.77 10.07
CA ASP A 133 -22.16 31.79 10.13
C ASP A 133 -20.81 31.21 9.72
N ASP A 134 -20.47 30.01 10.19
CA ASP A 134 -19.25 29.28 9.80
C ASP A 134 -19.31 28.85 8.35
N ARG A 135 -20.47 28.35 7.91
CA ARG A 135 -20.69 27.90 6.54
C ARG A 135 -20.47 29.02 5.53
N ASP A 136 -20.96 30.23 5.77
CA ASP A 136 -20.79 31.39 4.89
C ASP A 136 -19.29 31.78 4.72
N VAL A 137 -18.45 31.43 5.68
CA VAL A 137 -17.00 31.68 5.62
C VAL A 137 -16.27 30.64 4.78
N VAL A 138 -16.70 29.36 4.84
CA VAL A 138 -15.93 28.26 4.25
C VAL A 138 -16.42 27.83 2.87
N VAL A 139 -17.65 28.16 2.49
CA VAL A 139 -18.23 27.79 1.18
C VAL A 139 -18.09 28.95 0.21
N ASP A 140 -17.09 28.90 -0.66
CA ASP A 140 -16.79 29.89 -1.70
C ASP A 140 -16.80 29.24 -3.10
N VAL A 141 -17.87 28.50 -3.39
CA VAL A 141 -18.05 27.82 -4.70
C VAL A 141 -19.53 27.87 -5.10
N ASP A 142 -19.79 27.86 -6.41
CA ASP A 142 -21.15 27.89 -6.96
C ASP A 142 -21.75 26.50 -7.18
N ALA A 143 -20.89 25.47 -7.33
CA ALA A 143 -21.30 24.09 -7.57
C ALA A 143 -20.22 23.10 -7.12
N VAL A 144 -20.63 21.89 -6.81
CA VAL A 144 -19.75 20.78 -6.42
C VAL A 144 -19.92 19.60 -7.38
N LEU A 145 -18.79 19.07 -7.86
CA LEU A 145 -18.73 17.83 -8.62
C LEU A 145 -18.11 16.73 -7.74
N ALA A 146 -18.93 15.80 -7.27
CA ALA A 146 -18.49 14.65 -6.50
C ALA A 146 -18.12 13.50 -7.44
N VAL A 147 -16.84 13.17 -7.53
CA VAL A 147 -16.31 12.06 -8.36
C VAL A 147 -16.11 10.84 -7.49
N GLU A 148 -16.30 9.65 -8.05
CA GLU A 148 -16.23 8.37 -7.32
C GLU A 148 -17.27 8.27 -6.18
N PHE A 149 -18.45 8.80 -6.43
CA PHE A 149 -19.52 8.88 -5.43
C PHE A 149 -19.91 7.50 -4.85
N GLU A 150 -19.67 6.43 -5.60
CA GLU A 150 -19.86 5.05 -5.14
C GLU A 150 -18.96 4.62 -3.98
N GLU A 151 -17.84 5.32 -3.77
CA GLU A 151 -16.91 5.04 -2.65
C GLU A 151 -17.31 5.73 -1.34
N PHE A 152 -18.20 6.71 -1.40
CA PHE A 152 -18.53 7.54 -0.24
C PHE A 152 -19.31 6.75 0.81
N PHE A 153 -18.81 6.79 2.03
CA PHE A 153 -19.48 6.27 3.20
C PHE A 153 -20.65 7.19 3.65
N PRO A 154 -21.53 6.74 4.54
CA PRO A 154 -22.61 7.56 5.03
C PRO A 154 -22.17 8.92 5.62
N LEU A 155 -21.07 8.96 6.38
CA LEU A 155 -20.52 10.20 6.92
C LEU A 155 -20.07 11.15 5.80
N ASP A 156 -19.37 10.64 4.77
CA ASP A 156 -18.95 11.42 3.62
C ASP A 156 -20.14 12.05 2.88
N ARG A 157 -21.24 11.31 2.75
CA ARG A 157 -22.47 11.80 2.11
C ARG A 157 -23.18 12.84 2.97
N ARG A 158 -23.19 12.67 4.29
CA ARG A 158 -23.71 13.68 5.22
C ARG A 158 -22.92 14.98 5.09
N TYR A 159 -21.60 14.89 5.05
CA TYR A 159 -20.72 16.04 4.82
C TYR A 159 -20.98 16.72 3.47
N LEU A 160 -21.06 15.94 2.39
CA LEU A 160 -21.37 16.46 1.08
C LEU A 160 -22.75 17.14 1.01
N ALA A 161 -23.76 16.57 1.67
CA ALA A 161 -25.10 17.15 1.76
C ALA A 161 -25.10 18.47 2.52
N ALA A 162 -24.37 18.57 3.62
CA ALA A 162 -24.23 19.82 4.38
C ALA A 162 -23.50 20.89 3.56
N LEU A 163 -22.39 20.52 2.91
CA LEU A 163 -21.62 21.42 2.03
C LEU A 163 -22.48 21.97 0.89
N THR A 164 -23.34 21.14 0.29
CA THR A 164 -24.10 21.46 -0.91
C THR A 164 -25.56 21.83 -0.64
N ALA A 165 -25.92 22.13 0.60
CA ALA A 165 -27.33 22.41 0.96
C ALA A 165 -27.97 23.57 0.14
N GLU A 166 -27.16 24.50 -0.37
CA GLU A 166 -27.60 25.64 -1.19
C GLU A 166 -26.87 25.72 -2.54
N LEU A 167 -26.14 24.66 -2.94
CA LEU A 167 -25.33 24.60 -4.14
C LEU A 167 -25.83 23.52 -5.09
N ASP A 168 -25.48 23.67 -6.36
CA ASP A 168 -25.65 22.60 -7.34
C ASP A 168 -24.65 21.46 -7.08
N LEU A 169 -25.17 20.21 -7.01
CA LEU A 169 -24.35 19.01 -6.84
C LEU A 169 -24.49 18.08 -8.04
N VAL A 170 -23.36 17.71 -8.63
CA VAL A 170 -23.27 16.69 -9.68
C VAL A 170 -22.46 15.51 -9.16
N CYS A 171 -23.06 14.32 -9.13
CA CYS A 171 -22.39 13.09 -8.72
C CYS A 171 -21.99 12.26 -9.94
N VAL A 172 -20.70 11.91 -10.02
CA VAL A 172 -20.13 11.04 -11.05
C VAL A 172 -19.69 9.74 -10.39
N ARG A 173 -20.11 8.62 -10.98
CA ARG A 173 -19.75 7.28 -10.51
C ARG A 173 -19.21 6.43 -11.63
N GLU A 174 -18.46 5.39 -11.27
CA GLU A 174 -18.03 4.36 -12.20
C GLU A 174 -19.23 3.54 -12.70
N GLN A 175 -19.23 3.28 -14.00
CA GLN A 175 -20.21 2.37 -14.59
C GLN A 175 -19.78 0.91 -14.33
N ASP A 176 -20.74 0.04 -14.07
CA ASP A 176 -20.50 -1.41 -13.80
C ASP A 176 -19.55 -1.69 -12.61
N SER A 177 -19.49 -0.76 -11.65
CA SER A 177 -18.77 -0.97 -10.40
C SER A 177 -19.34 -2.16 -9.62
N SER A 178 -18.45 -2.94 -8.98
CA SER A 178 -18.85 -3.98 -8.02
C SER A 178 -19.52 -3.42 -6.77
N VAL A 179 -19.27 -2.15 -6.45
CA VAL A 179 -19.91 -1.42 -5.36
C VAL A 179 -21.04 -0.57 -5.91
N ARG A 180 -22.27 -0.84 -5.47
CA ARG A 180 -23.48 -0.19 -5.98
C ARG A 180 -24.14 0.72 -4.93
N ARG A 181 -23.36 1.37 -4.09
CA ARG A 181 -23.91 2.27 -3.05
C ARG A 181 -24.79 3.38 -3.59
N THR A 182 -24.55 3.82 -4.83
CA THR A 182 -25.36 4.85 -5.48
C THR A 182 -26.72 4.36 -6.00
N GLY A 183 -26.95 3.07 -6.07
CA GLY A 183 -28.25 2.48 -6.40
C GLY A 183 -29.12 2.20 -5.19
N ILE A 184 -28.58 2.43 -3.99
CA ILE A 184 -29.21 2.26 -2.68
C ILE A 184 -29.49 3.65 -2.15
N GLU A 185 -30.17 3.76 -1.06
CA GLU A 185 -30.43 5.04 -0.38
C GLU A 185 -29.15 5.86 -0.29
N THR A 186 -29.08 6.94 -1.05
CA THR A 186 -27.96 7.89 -1.04
C THR A 186 -28.03 8.81 0.19
N GLY A 187 -28.91 8.48 1.14
CA GLY A 187 -29.10 9.26 2.35
C GLY A 187 -29.53 10.69 2.09
N PRO A 188 -29.04 11.67 2.86
CA PRO A 188 -29.47 13.06 2.73
C PRO A 188 -29.20 13.69 1.35
N VAL A 189 -28.29 13.14 0.56
CA VAL A 189 -28.00 13.64 -0.80
C VAL A 189 -29.16 13.44 -1.76
N THR A 190 -29.98 12.37 -1.61
CA THR A 190 -31.14 12.14 -2.49
C THR A 190 -32.30 13.09 -2.24
N GLU A 191 -32.41 13.67 -1.07
CA GLU A 191 -33.46 14.62 -0.74
C GLU A 191 -33.26 15.96 -1.48
N HIS A 192 -32.03 16.27 -1.87
CA HIS A 192 -31.65 17.54 -2.48
C HIS A 192 -31.34 17.42 -3.97
N VAL A 193 -31.10 16.24 -4.50
CA VAL A 193 -30.64 16.05 -5.88
C VAL A 193 -31.57 15.10 -6.63
N SER A 194 -32.19 15.62 -7.68
CA SER A 194 -32.82 14.79 -8.71
C SER A 194 -31.70 14.10 -9.50
N LEU A 195 -31.28 12.91 -9.05
CA LEU A 195 -30.35 12.08 -9.79
C LEU A 195 -31.02 11.64 -11.10
N THR A 196 -30.95 12.46 -12.11
CA THR A 196 -31.24 12.03 -13.46
C THR A 196 -30.05 11.19 -13.89
N ALA A 197 -30.16 9.87 -13.73
CA ALA A 197 -29.27 8.97 -14.42
C ALA A 197 -29.46 9.27 -15.93
N ARG A 198 -28.54 10.00 -16.52
CA ARG A 198 -28.32 9.84 -17.94
C ARG A 198 -27.68 8.46 -18.06
N GLU A 199 -28.52 7.47 -18.34
CA GLU A 199 -28.05 6.23 -18.90
C GLU A 199 -27.37 6.63 -20.22
N GLY A 200 -26.06 6.78 -20.21
CA GLY A 200 -25.28 6.63 -21.41
C GLY A 200 -25.71 5.32 -22.03
N GLU A 201 -25.80 5.28 -23.34
CA GLU A 201 -26.31 4.18 -24.13
C GLU A 201 -25.91 2.83 -23.51
N ALA A 202 -26.90 2.01 -23.22
CA ALA A 202 -26.78 0.78 -22.48
C ALA A 202 -25.54 -0.03 -22.86
N SER A 203 -24.76 -0.42 -21.82
CA SER A 203 -23.80 -1.51 -21.88
C SER A 203 -23.08 -1.63 -23.22
N SER A 204 -22.12 -0.77 -23.48
CA SER A 204 -21.15 -1.06 -24.54
C SER A 204 -20.49 -2.39 -24.20
N SER A 205 -20.48 -3.33 -25.15
CA SER A 205 -19.68 -4.54 -25.02
C SER A 205 -18.25 -4.10 -24.64
N PRO A 206 -17.57 -4.83 -23.73
CA PRO A 206 -16.22 -4.44 -23.32
C PRO A 206 -15.32 -4.29 -24.55
N SER A 207 -14.53 -3.25 -24.57
CA SER A 207 -13.65 -2.93 -25.71
C SER A 207 -12.43 -3.86 -25.76
N SER A 208 -12.09 -4.47 -24.64
CA SER A 208 -10.94 -5.37 -24.51
C SER A 208 -11.19 -6.52 -23.53
N ARG A 209 -10.39 -7.61 -23.64
CA ARG A 209 -10.42 -8.74 -22.69
C ARG A 209 -10.04 -8.33 -21.27
N PRO A 210 -9.06 -7.45 -21.02
CA PRO A 210 -8.84 -6.89 -19.71
C PRO A 210 -10.11 -6.25 -19.10
N GLU A 211 -10.78 -5.37 -19.85
CA GLU A 211 -12.03 -4.74 -19.42
C GLU A 211 -13.15 -5.80 -19.18
N ALA A 212 -13.29 -6.76 -20.09
CA ALA A 212 -14.21 -7.89 -19.90
C ALA A 212 -13.90 -8.70 -18.63
N THR A 213 -12.62 -8.85 -18.30
CA THR A 213 -12.16 -9.53 -17.09
C THR A 213 -12.46 -8.69 -15.85
N ALA A 214 -12.31 -7.36 -15.92
CA ALA A 214 -12.68 -6.46 -14.83
C ALA A 214 -14.19 -6.42 -14.56
N GLN A 215 -15.02 -6.49 -15.62
CA GLN A 215 -16.48 -6.51 -15.49
C GLN A 215 -17.01 -7.80 -14.88
N TYR A 216 -16.32 -8.92 -15.04
CA TYR A 216 -16.76 -10.21 -14.49
C TYR A 216 -16.88 -10.18 -12.95
N PRO A 217 -15.88 -9.77 -12.16
CA PRO A 217 -16.05 -9.60 -10.72
C PRO A 217 -17.16 -8.62 -10.35
N ALA A 218 -17.35 -7.56 -11.14
CA ALA A 218 -18.35 -6.54 -10.88
C ALA A 218 -19.78 -7.01 -11.11
N THR A 219 -20.02 -7.83 -12.15
CA THR A 219 -21.37 -8.19 -12.61
C THR A 219 -21.72 -9.65 -12.45
N GLY A 220 -20.74 -10.55 -12.26
CA GLY A 220 -20.90 -12.00 -12.29
C GLY A 220 -21.25 -12.54 -13.68
N ARG A 221 -21.17 -11.73 -14.73
CA ARG A 221 -21.55 -12.11 -16.09
C ARG A 221 -20.32 -12.27 -16.97
N VAL A 222 -20.32 -13.33 -17.76
CA VAL A 222 -19.31 -13.53 -18.80
C VAL A 222 -19.76 -12.77 -20.05
N PRO A 223 -19.01 -11.76 -20.52
CA PRO A 223 -19.35 -11.05 -21.75
C PRO A 223 -19.36 -11.98 -22.96
N ILE A 224 -20.31 -11.79 -23.87
CA ILE A 224 -20.44 -12.61 -25.09
C ILE A 224 -19.31 -12.28 -26.07
N ASP A 225 -18.94 -11.01 -26.15
CA ASP A 225 -17.82 -10.53 -26.97
C ASP A 225 -16.84 -9.80 -26.05
N PRO A 226 -15.75 -10.44 -25.67
CA PRO A 226 -14.78 -9.86 -24.73
C PRO A 226 -13.81 -8.84 -25.38
N GLY A 227 -13.93 -8.60 -26.68
CA GLY A 227 -12.99 -7.73 -27.40
C GLY A 227 -11.62 -8.35 -27.64
N ALA A 228 -10.62 -7.50 -27.86
CA ALA A 228 -9.23 -7.88 -28.13
C ALA A 228 -8.35 -7.77 -26.87
N GLY A 229 -7.08 -8.20 -26.99
CA GLY A 229 -6.11 -8.15 -25.90
C GLY A 229 -5.89 -9.51 -25.23
N ASP A 230 -4.95 -9.55 -24.30
CA ASP A 230 -4.53 -10.78 -23.64
C ASP A 230 -4.69 -10.67 -22.12
N VAL A 231 -5.08 -11.74 -21.49
CA VAL A 231 -5.12 -11.88 -20.02
C VAL A 231 -4.33 -13.13 -19.66
N THR A 232 -3.25 -12.92 -18.93
CA THR A 232 -2.25 -13.95 -18.67
C THR A 232 -2.02 -14.11 -17.17
N VAL A 233 -1.81 -15.34 -16.71
CA VAL A 233 -1.39 -15.64 -15.35
C VAL A 233 0.11 -15.92 -15.37
N LEU A 234 0.88 -15.16 -14.59
CA LEU A 234 2.30 -15.34 -14.38
C LEU A 234 2.54 -16.12 -13.09
N HIS A 235 3.31 -17.18 -13.17
CA HIS A 235 3.70 -17.99 -12.01
C HIS A 235 5.17 -17.77 -11.68
N ALA A 236 5.46 -17.62 -10.39
CA ALA A 236 6.80 -17.52 -9.85
C ALA A 236 7.00 -18.54 -8.72
N GLU A 237 8.24 -18.79 -8.33
CA GLU A 237 8.58 -19.67 -7.22
C GLU A 237 8.30 -19.01 -5.87
N SER A 238 8.60 -17.71 -5.74
CA SER A 238 8.41 -16.90 -4.54
C SER A 238 7.97 -15.48 -4.86
N GLY A 239 7.64 -14.68 -3.83
CA GLY A 239 7.26 -13.27 -3.96
C GLY A 239 8.38 -12.44 -4.59
N GLU A 240 9.64 -12.65 -4.18
CA GLU A 240 10.80 -11.98 -4.78
C GLU A 240 10.96 -12.37 -6.25
N ALA A 241 10.86 -13.67 -6.57
CA ALA A 241 10.94 -14.15 -7.95
C ALA A 241 9.78 -13.62 -8.82
N GLN A 242 8.61 -13.37 -8.25
CA GLN A 242 7.48 -12.76 -8.96
C GLN A 242 7.82 -11.36 -9.48
N LEU A 243 8.51 -10.54 -8.68
CA LEU A 243 8.91 -9.19 -9.09
C LEU A 243 9.96 -9.22 -10.20
N ASP A 244 10.87 -10.19 -10.17
CA ASP A 244 11.81 -10.44 -11.25
C ASP A 244 11.09 -10.85 -12.56
N GLU A 245 10.08 -11.73 -12.50
CA GLU A 245 9.27 -12.11 -13.66
C GLU A 245 8.51 -10.92 -14.26
N ILE A 246 7.99 -10.03 -13.41
CA ILE A 246 7.35 -8.78 -13.86
C ILE A 246 8.37 -7.91 -14.60
N ALA A 247 9.57 -7.71 -14.05
CA ALA A 247 10.61 -6.92 -14.69
C ALA A 247 11.02 -7.50 -16.04
N ASP A 248 11.25 -8.81 -16.11
CA ASP A 248 11.61 -9.52 -17.34
C ASP A 248 10.51 -9.41 -18.41
N GLU A 249 9.24 -9.49 -18.02
CA GLU A 249 8.12 -9.37 -18.95
C GLU A 249 7.96 -7.93 -19.48
N ILE A 250 8.19 -6.93 -18.63
CA ILE A 250 8.22 -5.51 -19.04
C ILE A 250 9.30 -5.32 -20.11
N GLU A 251 10.53 -5.77 -19.86
CA GLU A 251 11.62 -5.64 -20.81
C GLU A 251 11.34 -6.41 -22.13
N ARG A 252 10.81 -7.61 -22.04
CA ARG A 252 10.41 -8.40 -23.22
C ARG A 252 9.36 -7.66 -24.07
N LEU A 253 8.37 -7.03 -23.44
CA LEU A 253 7.34 -6.27 -24.15
C LEU A 253 7.92 -5.00 -24.78
N ARG A 254 8.82 -4.33 -24.09
CA ARG A 254 9.53 -3.18 -24.65
C ARG A 254 10.32 -3.54 -25.90
N GLU A 255 11.06 -4.63 -25.87
CA GLU A 255 11.86 -5.09 -27.00
C GLU A 255 10.99 -5.59 -28.16
N THR A 256 9.94 -6.34 -27.87
CA THR A 256 9.13 -6.99 -28.90
C THR A 256 8.02 -6.10 -29.47
N GLN A 257 7.44 -5.23 -28.65
CA GLN A 257 6.32 -4.35 -29.01
C GLN A 257 6.74 -2.89 -29.22
N GLY A 258 7.95 -2.51 -28.78
CA GLY A 258 8.45 -1.13 -28.86
C GLY A 258 7.74 -0.19 -27.88
N TRP A 259 7.21 -0.72 -26.76
CA TRP A 259 6.52 0.08 -25.77
C TRP A 259 7.49 0.88 -24.89
N GLN A 260 6.99 1.95 -24.27
CA GLN A 260 7.75 2.75 -23.33
C GLN A 260 7.45 2.29 -21.89
N TYR A 261 8.28 2.63 -20.92
CA TYR A 261 8.02 2.29 -19.50
C TYR A 261 6.70 2.89 -19.00
N SER A 262 6.33 4.08 -19.46
CA SER A 262 5.04 4.72 -19.14
C SER A 262 3.81 3.98 -19.69
N ASP A 263 3.98 2.98 -20.56
CA ASP A 263 2.89 2.12 -21.04
C ASP A 263 2.52 1.01 -20.03
N PHE A 264 3.28 0.88 -18.92
CA PHE A 264 3.12 -0.18 -17.94
C PHE A 264 2.71 0.34 -16.57
N ALA A 265 1.90 -0.47 -15.85
CA ALA A 265 1.62 -0.26 -14.44
C ALA A 265 1.69 -1.57 -13.65
N VAL A 266 2.09 -1.46 -12.39
CA VAL A 266 2.00 -2.50 -11.36
C VAL A 266 1.03 -2.02 -10.31
N ALA A 267 -0.12 -2.70 -10.21
CA ALA A 267 -1.25 -2.33 -9.35
C ALA A 267 -1.30 -3.26 -8.13
N LEU A 268 -0.90 -2.76 -6.97
CA LEU A 268 -0.80 -3.52 -5.73
C LEU A 268 -2.10 -3.50 -4.93
N GLY A 269 -2.49 -4.65 -4.39
CA GLY A 269 -3.67 -4.76 -3.53
C GLY A 269 -3.48 -4.18 -2.14
N HIS A 270 -2.23 -4.03 -1.72
CA HIS A 270 -1.82 -3.42 -0.45
C HIS A 270 -0.93 -2.22 -0.75
N GLY A 271 -1.00 -1.21 0.12
CA GLY A 271 -0.18 -0.02 0.03
C GLY A 271 1.09 -0.13 0.86
N GLY A 272 1.78 1.00 1.06
CA GLY A 272 2.89 1.11 1.99
C GLY A 272 4.11 0.32 1.57
N GLU A 273 4.50 -0.62 2.41
CA GLU A 273 5.70 -1.45 2.28
C GLU A 273 5.74 -2.19 0.93
N ALA A 274 4.63 -2.81 0.52
CA ALA A 274 4.56 -3.54 -0.75
C ALA A 274 4.88 -2.68 -1.98
N VAL A 275 4.49 -1.39 -1.96
CA VAL A 275 4.83 -0.44 -3.03
C VAL A 275 6.33 -0.14 -3.02
N SER A 276 6.91 0.11 -1.84
CA SER A 276 8.34 0.40 -1.69
C SER A 276 9.21 -0.79 -2.10
N GLU A 277 8.85 -2.00 -1.68
CA GLU A 277 9.53 -3.25 -2.06
C GLU A 277 9.48 -3.48 -3.59
N THR A 278 8.31 -3.30 -4.19
CA THR A 278 8.15 -3.44 -5.64
C THR A 278 8.99 -2.41 -6.41
N ILE A 279 8.99 -1.15 -5.97
CA ILE A 279 9.83 -0.09 -6.56
C ILE A 279 11.31 -0.46 -6.45
N HIS A 280 11.73 -0.95 -5.29
CA HIS A 280 13.11 -1.34 -5.05
C HIS A 280 13.54 -2.50 -5.96
N ALA A 281 12.74 -3.56 -6.03
CA ALA A 281 13.01 -4.73 -6.87
C ALA A 281 13.09 -4.37 -8.36
N LEU A 282 12.11 -3.64 -8.88
CA LEU A 282 12.11 -3.20 -10.27
C LEU A 282 13.30 -2.29 -10.59
N THR A 283 13.64 -1.37 -9.67
CA THR A 283 14.81 -0.49 -9.84
C THR A 283 16.12 -1.28 -9.84
N GLN A 284 16.26 -2.30 -8.99
CA GLN A 284 17.42 -3.22 -9.00
C GLN A 284 17.51 -3.99 -10.31
N ALA A 285 16.38 -4.39 -10.87
CA ALA A 285 16.31 -5.04 -12.19
C ALA A 285 16.60 -4.06 -13.36
N GLY A 286 16.79 -2.76 -13.08
CA GLY A 286 17.09 -1.74 -14.09
C GLY A 286 15.84 -1.12 -14.75
N VAL A 287 14.66 -1.40 -14.23
CA VAL A 287 13.38 -0.85 -14.71
C VAL A 287 13.10 0.47 -13.98
N PRO A 288 13.05 1.62 -14.67
CA PRO A 288 12.70 2.90 -14.05
C PRO A 288 11.24 2.89 -13.64
N THR A 289 10.98 3.33 -12.42
CA THR A 289 9.64 3.35 -11.81
C THR A 289 9.17 4.76 -11.51
N GLU A 290 7.87 4.93 -11.44
CA GLU A 290 7.21 6.13 -10.93
C GLU A 290 6.07 5.75 -9.99
N SER A 291 5.83 6.54 -8.95
CA SER A 291 4.76 6.30 -7.98
C SER A 291 4.16 7.61 -7.47
N THR A 292 2.86 7.58 -7.14
CA THR A 292 2.25 8.66 -6.34
C THR A 292 2.42 8.44 -4.85
N THR A 293 2.89 7.27 -4.46
CA THR A 293 3.17 6.94 -3.07
C THR A 293 4.51 7.54 -2.67
N VAL A 294 4.54 8.26 -1.55
CA VAL A 294 5.77 8.83 -0.99
C VAL A 294 6.41 7.77 -0.11
N THR A 295 7.71 7.57 -0.27
CA THR A 295 8.49 6.68 0.60
C THR A 295 8.30 7.09 2.07
N GLY A 296 7.93 6.14 2.91
CA GLY A 296 7.78 6.35 4.35
C GLY A 296 9.13 6.57 5.05
N PHE A 297 9.11 6.63 6.39
CA PHE A 297 10.35 6.78 7.19
C PHE A 297 11.27 5.56 7.07
N GLY A 298 10.72 4.34 6.88
CA GLY A 298 11.45 3.09 6.93
C GLY A 298 12.62 3.01 5.95
N ASP A 299 12.40 3.39 4.70
CA ASP A 299 13.41 3.29 3.63
C ASP A 299 14.21 4.57 3.40
N ASP A 300 13.91 5.64 4.14
CA ASP A 300 14.53 6.95 3.93
C ASP A 300 15.96 6.99 4.50
N PRO A 301 17.00 7.14 3.64
CA PRO A 301 18.37 7.24 4.11
C PRO A 301 18.60 8.42 5.05
N ALA A 302 17.88 9.55 4.87
CA ALA A 302 18.01 10.72 5.71
C ALA A 302 17.44 10.48 7.12
N ILE A 303 16.34 9.72 7.21
CA ILE A 303 15.76 9.32 8.50
C ILE A 303 16.67 8.32 9.22
N ARG A 304 17.29 7.37 8.51
CA ARG A 304 18.29 6.48 9.10
C ARG A 304 19.50 7.25 9.67
N GLU A 305 19.95 8.29 8.97
CA GLU A 305 21.01 9.17 9.50
C GLU A 305 20.52 9.93 10.75
N LEU A 306 19.32 10.51 10.73
CA LEU A 306 18.71 11.18 11.88
C LEU A 306 18.54 10.24 13.08
N LEU A 307 18.13 9.00 12.86
CA LEU A 307 17.99 8.00 13.91
C LEU A 307 19.34 7.68 14.58
N GLN A 308 20.43 7.59 13.81
CA GLN A 308 21.77 7.41 14.38
C GLN A 308 22.22 8.63 15.21
N VAL A 309 21.93 9.84 14.75
CA VAL A 309 22.20 11.09 15.50
C VAL A 309 21.42 11.10 16.82
N THR A 310 20.16 10.75 16.77
CA THR A 310 19.26 10.71 17.93
C THR A 310 19.72 9.67 18.94
N LYS A 311 20.05 8.45 18.49
CA LYS A 311 20.62 7.38 19.34
C LYS A 311 21.93 7.80 20.00
N TYR A 312 22.80 8.52 19.29
CA TYR A 312 24.05 9.04 19.86
C TYR A 312 23.77 9.94 21.07
N TYR A 313 22.84 10.90 20.95
CA TYR A 313 22.50 11.80 22.06
C TYR A 313 21.71 11.09 23.17
N ALA A 314 20.84 10.12 22.84
CA ALA A 314 20.09 9.34 23.82
C ALA A 314 21.00 8.54 24.74
N VAL A 315 21.96 7.78 24.17
CA VAL A 315 22.92 7.01 24.97
C VAL A 315 23.80 7.92 25.84
N ARG A 316 24.19 9.08 25.32
CA ARG A 316 25.03 10.04 26.06
C ARG A 316 24.26 10.73 27.19
N ALA A 317 22.95 10.86 27.09
CA ALA A 317 22.09 11.39 28.14
C ALA A 317 21.92 10.39 29.31
N GLU A 318 21.91 9.10 29.03
CA GLU A 318 21.71 8.05 30.05
C GLU A 318 23.02 7.54 30.68
N THR A 319 24.09 7.50 29.92
CA THR A 319 25.37 6.90 30.35
C THR A 319 26.56 7.68 29.79
N GLU A 320 27.67 7.76 30.57
CA GLU A 320 28.99 8.24 30.07
C GLU A 320 29.65 7.20 29.12
N THR A 321 28.92 6.21 28.62
CA THR A 321 29.46 5.13 27.81
C THR A 321 29.68 5.60 26.36
N GLU A 322 30.82 5.25 25.76
CA GLU A 322 31.09 5.52 24.34
C GLU A 322 30.12 4.68 23.47
N PHE A 323 29.25 5.37 22.75
CA PHE A 323 28.41 4.78 21.71
C PHE A 323 29.20 4.74 20.42
N THR A 324 29.35 3.57 19.82
CA THR A 324 29.98 3.43 18.51
C THR A 324 28.89 3.64 17.44
N VAL A 325 28.89 4.79 16.79
CA VAL A 325 28.06 5.04 15.60
C VAL A 325 28.51 4.07 14.51
N ASP A 326 27.57 3.49 13.80
CA ASP A 326 27.89 2.66 12.63
C ASP A 326 28.67 3.51 11.62
N SER A 327 29.95 3.20 11.45
CA SER A 327 31.04 4.09 11.04
C SER A 327 31.00 4.61 9.59
N GLY A 328 29.83 4.61 8.94
CA GLY A 328 29.69 5.05 7.55
C GLY A 328 28.72 6.21 7.31
N ALA A 329 27.75 6.45 8.20
CA ALA A 329 26.65 7.37 7.93
C ALA A 329 26.78 8.74 8.63
N VAL A 330 27.39 8.82 9.84
CA VAL A 330 27.42 10.03 10.66
C VAL A 330 28.82 10.31 11.20
N ASP A 331 29.26 11.57 11.10
CA ASP A 331 30.56 12.02 11.62
C ASP A 331 30.48 12.31 13.14
N GLU A 332 31.04 11.44 13.97
CA GLU A 332 31.10 11.58 15.42
C GLU A 332 31.85 12.86 15.85
N GLY A 333 32.87 13.28 15.08
CA GLY A 333 33.60 14.53 15.32
C GLY A 333 32.67 15.74 15.23
N LEU A 334 31.77 15.73 14.26
CA LEU A 334 30.73 16.75 14.10
C LEU A 334 29.74 16.72 15.27
N LEU A 335 29.25 15.55 15.65
CA LEU A 335 28.30 15.41 16.77
C LEU A 335 28.86 15.90 18.09
N SER A 336 30.14 15.61 18.35
CA SER A 336 30.83 16.07 19.57
C SER A 336 31.02 17.59 19.64
N THR A 337 30.98 18.29 18.51
CA THR A 337 31.10 19.76 18.45
C THR A 337 29.79 20.51 18.67
N ILE A 338 28.66 19.81 18.50
CA ILE A 338 27.32 20.37 18.69
C ILE A 338 26.95 20.21 20.16
N GLN A 339 26.88 21.35 20.88
CA GLN A 339 26.45 21.35 22.28
C GLN A 339 24.95 21.12 22.37
N ALA A 340 24.55 20.01 23.00
CA ALA A 340 23.16 19.61 23.16
C ALA A 340 22.55 19.97 24.53
N GLU A 341 23.37 20.50 25.45
CA GLU A 341 22.99 20.63 26.87
C GLU A 341 22.09 21.86 27.16
N GLU A 342 22.06 22.86 26.28
CA GLU A 342 21.29 24.09 26.48
C GLU A 342 20.25 24.37 25.40
N ASP A 343 20.12 23.48 24.40
CA ASP A 343 19.27 23.65 23.23
C ASP A 343 18.18 22.59 23.16
N THR A 344 17.10 22.91 22.44
CA THR A 344 16.02 21.97 22.16
C THR A 344 16.49 20.84 21.23
N ILE A 345 15.84 19.69 21.29
CA ILE A 345 16.12 18.54 20.40
C ILE A 345 16.01 18.98 18.93
N ALA A 346 14.95 19.71 18.60
CA ALA A 346 14.71 20.24 17.27
C ALA A 346 15.83 21.16 16.78
N ASP A 347 16.35 22.05 17.65
CA ASP A 347 17.44 22.96 17.30
C ASP A 347 18.78 22.23 17.10
N VAL A 348 19.07 21.25 17.93
CA VAL A 348 20.24 20.37 17.75
C VAL A 348 20.19 19.63 16.43
N LEU A 349 19.04 19.02 16.09
CA LEU A 349 18.86 18.32 14.82
C LEU A 349 18.98 19.25 13.60
N ARG A 350 18.43 20.47 13.67
CA ARG A 350 18.57 21.49 12.60
C ARG A 350 20.03 21.92 12.42
N ARG A 351 20.74 22.11 13.51
CA ARG A 351 22.18 22.45 13.44
C ARG A 351 22.99 21.33 12.85
N TRP A 352 22.71 20.08 13.27
CA TRP A 352 23.37 18.93 12.68
C TRP A 352 23.07 18.82 11.18
N ALA A 353 21.81 18.91 10.77
CA ALA A 353 21.41 18.84 9.37
C ALA A 353 22.08 19.90 8.51
N THR A 354 22.25 21.11 9.06
CA THR A 354 22.96 22.22 8.41
C THR A 354 24.46 21.95 8.32
N ALA A 355 25.10 21.60 9.44
CA ALA A 355 26.54 21.39 9.53
C ALA A 355 27.02 20.15 8.75
N SER A 356 26.20 19.09 8.69
CA SER A 356 26.46 17.87 7.90
C SER A 356 26.21 18.07 6.39
N GLY A 357 25.59 19.18 5.97
CA GLY A 357 25.20 19.41 4.58
C GLY A 357 24.13 18.43 4.08
N LEU A 358 23.24 17.96 4.98
CA LEU A 358 22.20 16.96 4.66
C LEU A 358 21.38 17.36 3.43
N LYS A 359 20.97 18.63 3.34
CA LYS A 359 20.20 19.16 2.21
C LYS A 359 20.92 18.97 0.86
N ASP A 360 22.21 19.31 0.81
CA ASP A 360 22.99 19.21 -0.43
C ASP A 360 23.24 17.73 -0.82
N ARG A 361 23.40 16.86 0.19
CA ARG A 361 23.54 15.41 -0.04
C ARG A 361 22.26 14.79 -0.60
N ILE A 362 21.10 15.11 -0.03
CA ILE A 362 19.81 14.68 -0.56
C ILE A 362 19.63 15.17 -2.01
N ALA A 363 19.82 16.47 -2.24
CA ALA A 363 19.63 17.07 -3.56
C ALA A 363 20.59 16.53 -4.63
N SER A 364 21.78 16.04 -4.24
CA SER A 364 22.79 15.52 -5.18
C SER A 364 22.70 14.02 -5.45
N ARG A 365 22.08 13.24 -4.56
CA ARG A 365 22.04 11.78 -4.63
C ARG A 365 20.69 11.24 -5.10
N ALA A 366 19.62 11.94 -4.77
CA ALA A 366 18.26 11.51 -5.06
C ALA A 366 17.73 12.14 -6.35
N SER A 367 16.77 11.47 -6.99
CA SER A 367 15.96 12.11 -8.03
C SER A 367 15.20 13.32 -7.44
N PRO A 368 14.74 14.29 -8.24
CA PRO A 368 13.99 15.44 -7.71
C PRO A 368 12.75 15.03 -6.89
N LEU A 369 12.10 13.91 -7.25
CA LEU A 369 10.96 13.38 -6.53
C LEU A 369 11.35 12.75 -5.20
N ASP A 370 12.38 11.91 -5.19
CA ASP A 370 12.91 11.30 -3.98
C ASP A 370 13.48 12.34 -3.03
N ALA A 371 14.17 13.35 -3.55
CA ALA A 371 14.66 14.46 -2.76
C ALA A 371 13.51 15.21 -2.06
N ARG A 372 12.40 15.46 -2.75
CA ARG A 372 11.21 16.09 -2.17
C ARG A 372 10.58 15.22 -1.06
N SER A 373 10.52 13.91 -1.26
CA SER A 373 10.03 12.96 -0.26
C SER A 373 10.93 12.94 0.97
N GLN A 374 12.24 12.81 0.79
CA GLN A 374 13.22 12.84 1.89
C GLN A 374 13.18 14.17 2.67
N PHE A 375 13.03 15.31 1.99
CA PHE A 375 12.82 16.59 2.68
C PHE A 375 11.51 16.62 3.47
N GLY A 376 10.45 16.03 2.95
CA GLY A 376 9.18 15.86 3.66
C GLY A 376 9.35 15.04 4.94
N ASN A 377 10.07 13.92 4.87
CA ASN A 377 10.35 13.03 6.00
C ASN A 377 11.21 13.73 7.06
N VAL A 378 12.29 14.42 6.65
CA VAL A 378 13.12 15.20 7.56
C VAL A 378 12.31 16.29 8.28
N ARG A 379 11.41 16.98 7.58
CA ARG A 379 10.53 17.97 8.20
C ARG A 379 9.57 17.33 9.21
N ARG A 380 9.01 16.15 8.91
CA ARG A 380 8.16 15.41 9.85
C ARG A 380 8.93 14.99 11.10
N ALA A 381 10.16 14.50 10.95
CA ALA A 381 11.02 14.18 12.09
C ALA A 381 11.30 15.42 12.97
N PHE A 382 11.56 16.58 12.38
CA PHE A 382 11.72 17.81 13.15
C PHE A 382 10.42 18.26 13.83
N ALA A 383 9.27 18.14 13.16
CA ALA A 383 7.99 18.44 13.76
C ALA A 383 7.65 17.51 14.94
N MET A 384 8.08 16.25 14.90
CA MET A 384 7.96 15.33 16.04
C MET A 384 8.79 15.81 17.24
N ALA A 385 10.01 16.34 17.02
CA ALA A 385 10.85 16.89 18.08
C ALA A 385 10.22 18.16 18.68
N GLU A 386 9.74 19.08 17.83
CA GLU A 386 9.02 20.30 18.27
C GLU A 386 7.77 19.94 19.07
N PHE A 387 6.97 19.02 18.59
CA PHE A 387 5.78 18.54 19.31
C PHE A 387 6.12 17.98 20.69
N LEU A 388 7.19 17.16 20.77
CA LEU A 388 7.64 16.60 22.05
C LEU A 388 8.04 17.69 23.04
N GLU A 389 8.67 18.77 22.56
CA GLU A 389 9.13 19.90 23.37
C GLU A 389 8.02 20.86 23.78
N ASP A 390 7.05 21.07 22.91
CA ASP A 390 5.88 21.92 23.17
C ASP A 390 4.85 21.23 24.06
N THR A 391 4.88 19.91 24.13
CA THR A 391 3.90 19.08 24.82
C THR A 391 4.30 18.87 26.28
N ALA A 392 3.54 19.42 27.23
CA ALA A 392 3.84 19.36 28.66
C ALA A 392 3.63 17.98 29.32
N PHE A 393 3.03 17.03 28.64
CA PHE A 393 2.65 15.70 29.17
C PHE A 393 3.61 14.58 28.77
N ILE A 394 4.56 14.84 27.88
CA ILE A 394 5.63 13.89 27.53
C ILE A 394 6.94 14.51 27.97
N ASP A 395 7.80 13.72 28.63
CA ASP A 395 9.13 14.19 29.00
C ASP A 395 9.99 14.38 27.75
N ALA A 396 10.30 15.63 27.44
CA ALA A 396 11.11 15.99 26.28
C ALA A 396 12.57 15.59 26.51
N SER A 397 12.91 14.37 26.18
CA SER A 397 14.25 13.83 26.35
C SER A 397 14.73 13.08 25.10
N TRP A 398 16.05 12.99 24.92
CA TRP A 398 16.66 12.27 23.81
C TRP A 398 16.25 10.79 23.75
N PRO A 399 16.20 10.03 24.87
CA PRO A 399 15.72 8.66 24.85
C PRO A 399 14.29 8.53 24.33
N VAL A 400 13.38 9.39 24.82
CA VAL A 400 11.97 9.41 24.40
C VAL A 400 11.84 9.73 22.91
N TYR A 401 12.58 10.73 22.43
CA TYR A 401 12.57 11.07 21.01
C TYR A 401 13.17 9.96 20.14
N ALA A 402 14.20 9.26 20.62
CA ALA A 402 14.78 8.11 19.92
C ALA A 402 13.76 6.99 19.73
N GLU A 403 13.02 6.64 20.78
CA GLU A 403 11.96 5.64 20.72
C GLU A 403 10.82 6.05 19.77
N MET A 404 10.41 7.33 19.80
CA MET A 404 9.40 7.86 18.88
C MET A 404 9.85 7.74 17.42
N LEU A 405 11.07 8.15 17.12
CA LEU A 405 11.60 8.10 15.76
C LEU A 405 11.85 6.66 15.29
N GLU A 406 12.25 5.77 16.19
CA GLU A 406 12.43 4.35 15.90
C GLU A 406 11.10 3.68 15.57
N ARG A 407 10.06 3.88 16.38
CA ARG A 407 8.70 3.39 16.09
C ARG A 407 8.15 3.96 14.78
N ALA A 408 8.36 5.25 14.53
CA ALA A 408 7.97 5.87 13.27
C ALA A 408 8.72 5.28 12.07
N HIS A 409 9.97 4.86 12.26
CA HIS A 409 10.78 4.19 11.24
C HIS A 409 10.32 2.75 10.99
N GLU A 410 10.01 1.98 12.03
CA GLU A 410 9.57 0.59 11.94
C GLU A 410 8.15 0.44 11.38
N HIS A 411 7.27 1.41 11.67
CA HIS A 411 5.85 1.38 11.29
C HIS A 411 5.54 2.34 10.13
N ALA A 412 6.53 2.67 9.33
CA ALA A 412 6.38 3.64 8.24
C ALA A 412 5.43 3.13 7.15
N GLU A 413 4.19 3.57 7.19
CA GLU A 413 3.31 3.47 6.04
C GLU A 413 3.66 4.55 5.02
N SER A 414 3.64 4.16 3.75
CA SER A 414 3.82 5.09 2.64
C SER A 414 2.57 5.96 2.48
N GLU A 415 2.75 7.26 2.43
CA GLU A 415 1.65 8.20 2.21
C GLU A 415 1.40 8.42 0.72
N THR A 416 0.13 8.39 0.30
CA THR A 416 -0.24 8.69 -1.08
C THR A 416 -0.16 10.20 -1.34
N ARG A 417 0.55 10.62 -2.39
CA ARG A 417 0.59 12.02 -2.83
C ARG A 417 -0.73 12.44 -3.46
N THR A 418 -1.17 13.65 -3.13
CA THR A 418 -2.37 14.26 -3.71
C THR A 418 -2.14 14.96 -5.06
N SER A 419 -0.90 15.12 -5.51
CA SER A 419 -0.61 15.75 -6.81
C SER A 419 0.57 15.09 -7.51
N ALA A 420 0.27 14.33 -8.55
CA ALA A 420 1.24 13.84 -9.52
C ALA A 420 1.51 14.92 -10.56
N THR A 421 2.40 15.86 -10.28
CA THR A 421 2.94 16.76 -11.29
C THR A 421 4.32 16.27 -11.72
N ASP A 422 4.46 15.99 -13.01
CA ASP A 422 5.70 15.56 -13.68
C ASP A 422 6.24 14.21 -13.20
N LEU A 423 5.61 13.13 -13.63
CA LEU A 423 6.14 11.78 -13.54
C LEU A 423 7.12 11.57 -14.72
N ASP A 424 8.31 11.08 -14.44
CA ASP A 424 9.44 11.04 -15.38
C ASP A 424 9.37 9.90 -16.43
N GLY A 425 8.18 9.32 -16.66
CA GLY A 425 7.98 8.31 -17.71
C GLY A 425 8.49 6.91 -17.38
N GLY A 426 8.53 6.55 -16.10
CA GLY A 426 8.79 5.19 -15.60
C GLY A 426 7.56 4.29 -15.64
N VAL A 427 7.72 3.04 -15.15
CA VAL A 427 6.62 2.12 -14.87
C VAL A 427 5.85 2.62 -13.64
N ARG A 428 4.54 2.73 -13.77
CA ARG A 428 3.68 3.14 -12.66
C ARG A 428 3.59 2.03 -11.62
N VAL A 429 4.00 2.30 -10.38
CA VAL A 429 3.91 1.36 -9.26
C VAL A 429 3.12 2.01 -8.14
N ASP A 430 1.89 1.54 -7.91
CA ASP A 430 1.03 2.12 -6.89
C ASP A 430 -0.03 1.13 -6.38
N HIS A 431 -0.66 1.50 -5.26
CA HIS A 431 -1.87 0.83 -4.81
C HIS A 431 -2.99 0.92 -5.86
N VAL A 432 -3.83 -0.11 -5.97
CA VAL A 432 -4.87 -0.22 -7.01
C VAL A 432 -5.81 0.98 -7.05
N GLN A 433 -6.09 1.65 -5.93
CA GLN A 433 -6.91 2.86 -5.92
C GLN A 433 -6.23 4.05 -6.62
N ALA A 434 -4.92 4.11 -6.62
CA ALA A 434 -4.19 5.18 -7.29
C ALA A 434 -4.10 4.97 -8.82
N VAL A 435 -4.27 3.73 -9.29
CA VAL A 435 -4.36 3.42 -10.72
C VAL A 435 -5.79 3.47 -11.27
N LYS A 436 -6.78 3.65 -10.40
CA LYS A 436 -8.20 3.80 -10.79
C LYS A 436 -8.37 4.96 -11.77
N ASN A 437 -9.16 4.77 -12.81
CA ASN A 437 -9.40 5.70 -13.90
C ASN A 437 -8.17 6.04 -14.78
N GLY A 438 -7.02 5.40 -14.54
CA GLY A 438 -5.87 5.41 -15.44
C GLY A 438 -6.02 4.36 -16.55
N SER A 439 -5.16 4.45 -17.58
CA SER A 439 -5.13 3.46 -18.66
C SER A 439 -3.70 3.22 -19.12
N TRP A 440 -3.24 1.98 -18.98
CA TRP A 440 -1.93 1.52 -19.42
C TRP A 440 -2.07 0.39 -20.43
N ARG A 441 -1.10 0.23 -21.31
CA ARG A 441 -1.12 -0.87 -22.29
C ARG A 441 -1.00 -2.23 -21.62
N ALA A 442 -0.19 -2.33 -20.57
CA ALA A 442 -0.12 -3.52 -19.75
C ALA A 442 -0.20 -3.16 -18.26
N VAL A 443 -0.96 -3.97 -17.52
CA VAL A 443 -1.05 -3.88 -16.06
C VAL A 443 -0.73 -5.23 -15.45
N PHE A 444 0.14 -5.21 -14.43
CA PHE A 444 0.49 -6.35 -13.61
C PHE A 444 -0.18 -6.20 -12.24
N ILE A 445 -0.85 -7.24 -11.79
CA ILE A 445 -1.44 -7.31 -10.45
C ILE A 445 -0.69 -8.42 -9.70
N PRO A 446 0.28 -8.08 -8.83
CA PRO A 446 1.02 -9.06 -8.06
C PRO A 446 0.20 -9.62 -6.90
N ASP A 447 0.72 -10.69 -6.29
CA ASP A 447 0.19 -11.34 -5.09
C ASP A 447 -1.27 -11.81 -5.22
N VAL A 448 -1.64 -12.33 -6.40
CA VAL A 448 -3.00 -12.84 -6.62
C VAL A 448 -3.16 -14.23 -5.98
N ILE A 449 -2.90 -14.29 -4.68
CA ILE A 449 -2.96 -15.45 -3.80
C ILE A 449 -4.10 -15.31 -2.79
N ASP A 450 -4.53 -16.43 -2.18
CA ASP A 450 -5.69 -16.41 -1.27
C ASP A 450 -5.42 -15.63 0.04
N GLN A 451 -4.15 -15.50 0.44
CA GLN A 451 -3.72 -14.70 1.58
C GLN A 451 -3.84 -13.17 1.36
N ALA A 452 -3.80 -12.72 0.10
CA ALA A 452 -3.94 -11.30 -0.27
C ALA A 452 -5.31 -10.99 -0.87
N TYR A 453 -5.87 -11.92 -1.66
CA TYR A 453 -7.16 -11.77 -2.32
C TYR A 453 -8.07 -13.00 -2.09
N PRO A 454 -8.95 -12.98 -1.06
CA PRO A 454 -9.31 -11.81 -0.24
C PRO A 454 -8.42 -11.56 0.98
N GLY A 455 -7.60 -12.50 1.44
CA GLY A 455 -6.95 -12.44 2.73
C GLY A 455 -7.94 -12.56 3.90
N ASN A 456 -7.53 -12.11 5.08
CA ASN A 456 -8.34 -12.10 6.28
C ASN A 456 -8.82 -10.68 6.65
N PRO A 457 -10.05 -10.50 7.13
CA PRO A 457 -10.50 -9.23 7.67
C PRO A 457 -9.61 -8.78 8.84
N PHE A 458 -9.33 -7.48 8.94
CA PHE A 458 -8.44 -6.96 10.00
C PHE A 458 -8.93 -7.29 11.43
N LEU A 459 -10.25 -7.31 11.66
CA LEU A 459 -10.81 -7.68 12.95
C LEU A 459 -10.43 -9.09 13.43
N THR A 460 -10.04 -10.01 12.53
CA THR A 460 -9.57 -11.33 12.93
C THR A 460 -8.17 -11.33 13.53
N ARG A 461 -7.45 -10.21 13.46
CA ARG A 461 -6.20 -10.00 14.21
C ARG A 461 -6.48 -9.73 15.68
N LEU A 462 -7.50 -8.90 15.96
CA LEU A 462 -7.92 -8.54 17.33
C LEU A 462 -8.76 -9.62 17.99
N PHE A 463 -9.67 -10.24 17.24
CA PHE A 463 -10.65 -11.16 17.81
C PHE A 463 -10.57 -12.54 17.15
N PRO A 464 -10.66 -13.64 17.94
CA PRO A 464 -10.84 -14.97 17.37
C PRO A 464 -12.05 -14.99 16.42
N GLN A 465 -11.93 -15.73 15.33
CA GLN A 465 -12.98 -15.83 14.32
C GLN A 465 -14.36 -16.13 14.91
N GLU A 466 -14.42 -16.97 15.96
CA GLU A 466 -15.65 -17.31 16.65
C GLU A 466 -16.34 -16.11 17.31
N ARG A 467 -15.58 -15.12 17.79
CA ARG A 467 -16.12 -13.87 18.34
C ARG A 467 -16.58 -12.93 17.23
N VAL A 468 -15.80 -12.76 16.18
CA VAL A 468 -16.20 -11.99 15.00
C VAL A 468 -17.52 -12.53 14.42
N LEU A 469 -17.68 -13.85 14.43
CA LEU A 469 -18.89 -14.54 14.00
C LEU A 469 -20.13 -14.25 14.91
N GLN A 470 -19.92 -13.84 16.13
CA GLN A 470 -21.01 -13.50 17.08
C GLN A 470 -21.42 -12.04 17.01
N MET A 471 -20.71 -11.19 16.30
CA MET A 471 -21.08 -9.79 16.09
C MET A 471 -22.30 -9.71 15.19
N PRO A 472 -23.43 -9.17 15.65
CA PRO A 472 -24.73 -9.32 14.93
C PRO A 472 -24.80 -8.53 13.64
N ASP A 473 -24.03 -7.43 13.52
CA ASP A 473 -24.01 -6.56 12.35
C ASP A 473 -22.60 -6.42 11.80
N PHE A 474 -22.49 -5.94 10.58
CA PHE A 474 -21.22 -5.56 9.98
C PHE A 474 -20.75 -4.25 10.58
N PRO A 475 -19.52 -4.34 10.91
CA PRO A 475 -18.86 -5.00 12.03
C PRO A 475 -19.07 -4.28 13.34
N GLY A 476 -19.97 -3.34 13.43
CA GLY A 476 -20.03 -2.38 14.51
C GLY A 476 -18.88 -1.38 14.54
N VAL A 477 -17.98 -1.46 13.57
CA VAL A 477 -16.80 -0.60 13.38
C VAL A 477 -17.00 0.35 12.20
N THR A 478 -18.05 0.17 11.44
CA THR A 478 -18.44 1.04 10.33
C THR A 478 -19.95 1.23 10.37
N ASP A 479 -20.39 2.36 9.85
CA ASP A 479 -21.80 2.71 9.70
C ASP A 479 -22.52 1.86 8.63
N VAL A 480 -21.88 0.82 8.12
CA VAL A 480 -22.44 -0.08 7.09
C VAL A 480 -23.21 -1.20 7.74
N THR A 481 -24.51 -1.28 7.47
CA THR A 481 -25.39 -2.35 7.97
C THR A 481 -25.31 -3.64 7.14
N ALA A 482 -25.77 -4.76 7.71
CA ALA A 482 -25.86 -6.03 6.98
C ALA A 482 -26.73 -5.93 5.71
N SER A 483 -27.81 -5.13 5.73
CA SER A 483 -28.65 -4.91 4.55
C SER A 483 -27.93 -4.11 3.48
N GLU A 484 -27.15 -3.08 3.85
CA GLU A 484 -26.35 -2.32 2.88
C GLU A 484 -25.25 -3.17 2.25
N VAL A 485 -24.59 -4.04 3.00
CA VAL A 485 -23.64 -5.00 2.44
C VAL A 485 -24.30 -5.89 1.40
N GLN A 486 -25.46 -6.46 1.73
CA GLN A 486 -26.21 -7.29 0.79
C GLN A 486 -26.66 -6.51 -0.45
N ASP A 487 -27.11 -5.29 -0.27
CA ASP A 487 -27.59 -4.44 -1.37
C ASP A 487 -26.43 -3.93 -2.22
N THR A 488 -25.29 -3.62 -1.63
CA THR A 488 -24.08 -3.17 -2.32
C THR A 488 -23.50 -4.26 -3.23
N PHE A 489 -23.51 -5.52 -2.76
CA PHE A 489 -22.84 -6.64 -3.44
C PHE A 489 -23.82 -7.71 -3.97
N ARG A 490 -24.98 -7.30 -4.47
CA ARG A 490 -26.05 -8.21 -4.93
C ARG A 490 -25.63 -9.27 -5.93
N THR A 491 -24.65 -8.98 -6.74
CA THR A 491 -24.37 -9.78 -7.95
C THR A 491 -23.64 -11.08 -7.68
N ASN A 492 -22.91 -11.18 -6.58
CA ASN A 492 -21.97 -12.28 -6.35
C ASN A 492 -22.09 -12.93 -4.96
N SER A 493 -23.08 -12.55 -4.20
CA SER A 493 -23.35 -13.10 -2.88
C SER A 493 -23.72 -14.58 -2.97
N THR A 494 -22.75 -15.44 -2.85
CA THR A 494 -23.01 -16.85 -2.53
C THR A 494 -23.36 -16.95 -1.05
N ALA A 495 -24.51 -17.52 -0.82
CA ALA A 495 -25.15 -17.73 0.45
C ALA A 495 -24.19 -18.04 1.61
N SER A 496 -24.45 -17.45 2.78
CA SER A 496 -24.06 -17.83 4.14
C SER A 496 -22.83 -17.23 4.76
N SER A 497 -22.12 -16.32 4.13
CA SER A 497 -21.07 -15.64 4.86
C SER A 497 -21.64 -14.52 5.72
N GLN A 498 -21.05 -14.31 6.87
CA GLN A 498 -21.38 -13.20 7.72
C GLN A 498 -21.11 -11.85 7.03
N PRO A 499 -21.86 -10.80 7.31
CA PRO A 499 -21.74 -9.52 6.60
C PRO A 499 -20.32 -8.99 6.53
N ILE A 500 -19.53 -9.07 7.61
CA ILE A 500 -18.13 -8.65 7.62
C ILE A 500 -17.27 -9.41 6.60
N THR A 501 -17.40 -10.73 6.58
CA THR A 501 -16.62 -11.57 5.65
C THR A 501 -17.05 -11.31 4.21
N GLN A 502 -18.35 -11.18 3.97
CA GLN A 502 -18.87 -10.85 2.65
C GLN A 502 -18.37 -9.49 2.17
N TYR A 503 -18.43 -8.47 3.02
CA TYR A 503 -17.93 -7.13 2.69
C TYR A 503 -16.44 -7.16 2.34
N HIS A 504 -15.63 -7.80 3.18
CA HIS A 504 -14.19 -7.92 2.94
C HIS A 504 -13.86 -8.66 1.64
N VAL A 505 -14.55 -9.78 1.38
CA VAL A 505 -14.40 -10.57 0.15
C VAL A 505 -14.75 -9.73 -1.08
N GLU A 506 -15.85 -8.99 -1.04
CA GLU A 506 -16.29 -8.17 -2.17
C GLU A 506 -15.42 -6.93 -2.37
N GLN A 507 -14.90 -6.33 -1.30
CA GLN A 507 -13.89 -5.26 -1.41
C GLN A 507 -12.60 -5.76 -2.06
N SER A 508 -12.13 -6.95 -1.68
CA SER A 508 -10.94 -7.55 -2.31
C SER A 508 -11.17 -7.87 -3.79
N ARG A 509 -12.35 -8.37 -4.13
CA ARG A 509 -12.77 -8.60 -5.54
C ARG A 509 -12.78 -7.28 -6.33
N ARG A 510 -13.28 -6.19 -5.72
CA ARG A 510 -13.28 -4.87 -6.32
C ARG A 510 -11.87 -4.36 -6.61
N ARG A 511 -10.91 -4.59 -5.71
CA ARG A 511 -9.49 -4.21 -5.94
C ARG A 511 -8.95 -4.89 -7.20
N LEU A 512 -9.21 -6.18 -7.39
CA LEU A 512 -8.82 -6.88 -8.62
C LEU A 512 -9.51 -6.30 -9.86
N ALA A 513 -10.79 -5.95 -9.75
CA ALA A 513 -11.54 -5.34 -10.86
C ALA A 513 -10.96 -3.96 -11.24
N ILE A 514 -10.62 -3.12 -10.27
CA ILE A 514 -10.01 -1.79 -10.50
C ILE A 514 -8.67 -1.95 -11.22
N GLY A 515 -7.77 -2.82 -10.71
CA GLY A 515 -6.48 -3.07 -11.36
C GLY A 515 -6.64 -3.63 -12.78
N ALA A 516 -7.57 -4.56 -12.99
CA ALA A 516 -7.84 -5.13 -14.31
C ALA A 516 -8.42 -4.09 -15.29
N ASN A 517 -9.27 -3.18 -14.82
CA ASN A 517 -9.87 -2.14 -15.67
C ASN A 517 -8.85 -1.09 -16.14
N ALA A 518 -7.74 -0.94 -15.45
CA ALA A 518 -6.65 -0.05 -15.85
C ALA A 518 -5.85 -0.57 -17.06
N ALA A 519 -6.02 -1.85 -17.45
CA ALA A 519 -5.32 -2.46 -18.58
C ALA A 519 -6.10 -2.29 -19.89
N SER A 520 -5.47 -1.73 -20.92
CA SER A 520 -6.09 -1.55 -22.22
C SER A 520 -5.81 -2.68 -23.23
N GLN A 521 -4.65 -3.34 -23.14
CA GLN A 521 -4.24 -4.39 -24.09
C GLN A 521 -3.84 -5.69 -23.41
N ARG A 522 -3.09 -5.62 -22.29
CA ARG A 522 -2.60 -6.81 -21.59
C ARG A 522 -2.83 -6.68 -20.09
N LEU A 523 -3.34 -7.75 -19.50
CA LEU A 523 -3.51 -7.89 -18.07
C LEU A 523 -2.74 -9.12 -17.59
N TYR A 524 -1.95 -8.93 -16.53
CA TYR A 524 -1.21 -10.00 -15.89
C TYR A 524 -1.65 -10.16 -14.44
N PHE A 525 -2.18 -11.33 -14.10
CA PHE A 525 -2.33 -11.76 -12.72
C PHE A 525 -1.07 -12.52 -12.32
N CYS A 526 -0.32 -12.00 -11.35
CA CYS A 526 0.92 -12.62 -10.93
C CYS A 526 0.71 -13.33 -9.60
N LEU A 527 1.27 -14.53 -9.47
CA LEU A 527 1.19 -15.35 -8.26
C LEU A 527 2.49 -16.13 -8.07
N TYR A 528 2.70 -16.62 -6.87
CA TYR A 528 3.86 -17.43 -6.51
C TYR A 528 3.44 -18.66 -5.71
N GLU A 529 4.35 -19.66 -5.63
CA GLU A 529 4.04 -20.95 -5.03
C GLU A 529 4.41 -21.05 -3.54
N HIS A 530 5.45 -20.33 -3.08
CA HIS A 530 6.01 -20.42 -1.74
C HIS A 530 6.26 -19.04 -1.13
N GLU A 531 6.05 -18.90 0.17
CA GLU A 531 6.43 -17.68 0.90
C GLU A 531 7.94 -17.55 1.05
N ASP A 532 8.44 -16.31 0.93
CA ASP A 532 9.86 -16.00 1.07
C ASP A 532 10.34 -16.26 2.51
N GLY A 533 11.45 -16.99 2.65
CA GLY A 533 12.11 -17.25 3.94
C GLY A 533 11.38 -18.19 4.91
N ALA A 534 10.17 -18.61 4.61
CA ALA A 534 9.40 -19.56 5.40
C ALA A 534 9.77 -21.02 5.05
N LEU A 535 9.47 -21.94 5.95
CA LEU A 535 9.64 -23.38 5.79
C LEU A 535 8.74 -23.94 4.67
N ASP A 536 9.05 -23.64 3.41
CA ASP A 536 8.44 -24.28 2.22
C ASP A 536 6.89 -24.35 2.28
N GLU A 537 6.26 -23.30 2.83
CA GLU A 537 4.80 -23.22 2.93
C GLU A 537 4.22 -22.90 1.55
N LYS A 538 3.42 -23.85 1.06
CA LYS A 538 2.81 -23.73 -0.26
C LYS A 538 1.63 -22.77 -0.22
N VAL A 539 1.68 -21.75 -1.05
CA VAL A 539 0.64 -20.73 -1.18
C VAL A 539 -0.46 -21.20 -2.15
N GLN A 540 -1.69 -20.78 -1.90
CA GLN A 540 -2.81 -21.11 -2.78
C GLN A 540 -3.16 -19.92 -3.69
N PRO A 541 -3.40 -20.15 -4.98
CA PRO A 541 -3.93 -19.11 -5.87
C PRO A 541 -5.23 -18.53 -5.30
N SER A 542 -5.44 -17.24 -5.52
CA SER A 542 -6.70 -16.59 -5.15
C SER A 542 -7.92 -17.33 -5.67
N ARG A 543 -8.93 -17.49 -4.82
CA ARG A 543 -10.22 -18.05 -5.23
C ARG A 543 -10.88 -17.26 -6.36
N PHE A 544 -10.64 -15.95 -6.45
CA PHE A 544 -11.16 -15.11 -7.53
C PHE A 544 -10.49 -15.43 -8.86
N LEU A 545 -9.17 -15.65 -8.86
CA LEU A 545 -8.43 -16.07 -10.04
C LEU A 545 -8.86 -17.47 -10.47
N THR A 546 -9.01 -18.38 -9.52
CA THR A 546 -9.49 -19.75 -9.77
C THR A 546 -10.89 -19.75 -10.41
N ASP A 547 -11.78 -18.85 -9.94
CA ASP A 547 -13.12 -18.71 -10.53
C ASP A 547 -13.06 -18.08 -11.92
N ALA A 548 -12.30 -17.00 -12.10
CA ALA A 548 -12.07 -16.37 -13.40
C ALA A 548 -11.53 -17.36 -14.44
N TYR A 549 -10.60 -18.20 -14.05
CA TYR A 549 -10.03 -19.25 -14.89
C TYR A 549 -11.08 -20.24 -15.41
N ARG A 550 -12.05 -20.58 -14.57
CA ARG A 550 -13.12 -21.52 -14.93
C ARG A 550 -14.18 -20.91 -15.83
N GLN A 551 -14.41 -19.61 -15.70
CA GLN A 551 -15.53 -18.93 -16.33
C GLN A 551 -15.12 -18.14 -17.59
N LEU A 552 -13.87 -17.65 -17.63
CA LEU A 552 -13.38 -16.78 -18.68
C LEU A 552 -12.38 -17.55 -19.60
N PRO A 553 -12.83 -17.99 -20.79
CA PRO A 553 -12.00 -18.84 -21.65
C PRO A 553 -10.80 -18.13 -22.28
N TRP A 554 -10.68 -16.82 -22.11
CA TRP A 554 -9.55 -16.01 -22.61
C TRP A 554 -8.46 -15.76 -21.57
N VAL A 555 -8.67 -16.17 -20.30
CA VAL A 555 -7.62 -16.14 -19.29
C VAL A 555 -6.69 -17.32 -19.56
N GLN A 556 -5.44 -17.02 -19.84
CA GLN A 556 -4.42 -18.00 -20.21
C GLN A 556 -3.43 -18.20 -19.08
N ASP A 557 -3.11 -19.44 -18.80
CA ASP A 557 -2.05 -19.83 -17.90
C ASP A 557 -0.75 -19.94 -18.72
N GLU A 558 0.25 -19.16 -18.38
CA GLU A 558 1.57 -19.41 -18.94
C GLU A 558 2.28 -20.43 -18.06
N SER A 559 2.59 -21.58 -18.68
CA SER A 559 3.29 -22.64 -17.98
C SER A 559 4.61 -22.15 -17.38
N GLU A 560 4.97 -22.67 -16.22
CA GLU A 560 6.22 -22.46 -15.45
C GLU A 560 7.53 -22.53 -16.27
N ASN A 561 7.45 -22.97 -17.52
CA ASN A 561 8.61 -23.19 -18.39
C ASN A 561 8.81 -22.13 -19.48
N ALA A 562 8.07 -21.02 -19.46
CA ALA A 562 8.28 -19.95 -20.43
C ALA A 562 9.55 -19.16 -20.07
N ILE A 563 10.64 -19.43 -20.78
CA ILE A 563 11.89 -18.67 -20.65
C ILE A 563 11.70 -17.33 -21.38
N ARG A 564 11.58 -16.24 -20.63
CA ARG A 564 11.23 -14.91 -21.14
C ARG A 564 12.42 -13.99 -21.31
N SER A 565 13.52 -14.26 -20.60
CA SER A 565 14.75 -13.48 -20.67
C SER A 565 15.98 -14.37 -20.71
N GLU A 566 17.12 -13.80 -21.12
CA GLU A 566 18.42 -14.46 -21.04
C GLU A 566 18.77 -14.78 -19.56
N ARG A 567 18.46 -13.87 -18.65
CA ARG A 567 18.61 -14.07 -17.20
C ARG A 567 17.81 -15.29 -16.72
N ARG A 568 16.54 -15.41 -17.13
CA ARG A 568 15.70 -16.55 -16.77
C ARG A 568 16.19 -17.86 -17.38
N ALA A 569 16.72 -17.81 -18.58
CA ALA A 569 17.38 -18.97 -19.18
C ALA A 569 18.58 -19.43 -18.36
N GLU A 570 19.39 -18.48 -17.89
CA GLU A 570 20.53 -18.73 -17.02
C GLU A 570 20.10 -19.35 -15.69
N GLU A 571 19.09 -18.78 -15.03
CA GLU A 571 18.55 -19.26 -13.75
C GLU A 571 17.90 -20.64 -13.86
N PHE A 572 17.10 -20.85 -14.90
CA PHE A 572 16.50 -22.16 -15.19
C PHE A 572 17.57 -23.25 -15.34
N VAL A 573 18.62 -22.91 -16.07
CA VAL A 573 19.76 -23.80 -16.28
C VAL A 573 20.48 -24.08 -14.96
N LEU A 574 20.73 -23.05 -14.15
CA LEU A 574 21.39 -23.19 -12.84
C LEU A 574 20.54 -24.02 -11.85
N SER A 575 19.25 -23.75 -11.77
CA SER A 575 18.32 -24.49 -10.88
C SER A 575 18.22 -25.98 -11.28
N ARG A 576 18.27 -26.28 -12.58
CA ARG A 576 18.29 -27.66 -13.10
C ARG A 576 19.58 -28.37 -12.70
N VAL A 577 20.72 -27.68 -12.76
CA VAL A 577 22.01 -28.22 -12.32
C VAL A 577 22.02 -28.45 -10.81
N ASP A 578 21.55 -27.50 -10.02
CA ASP A 578 21.53 -27.62 -8.55
C ASP A 578 20.61 -28.77 -8.10
N ARG A 579 19.45 -28.96 -8.76
CA ARG A 579 18.57 -30.13 -8.55
C ARG A 579 19.28 -31.42 -8.90
N ALA A 580 19.92 -31.50 -10.07
CA ALA A 580 20.65 -32.70 -10.48
C ALA A 580 21.83 -33.00 -9.53
N LEU A 581 22.55 -31.98 -9.06
CA LEU A 581 23.62 -32.14 -8.06
C LEU A 581 23.07 -32.56 -6.69
N ALA A 582 21.89 -32.09 -6.28
CA ALA A 582 21.23 -32.53 -5.05
C ALA A 582 20.81 -34.01 -5.15
N ASP A 583 20.31 -34.43 -6.30
CA ASP A 583 19.93 -35.83 -6.55
C ASP A 583 21.15 -36.74 -6.57
N VAL A 584 22.24 -36.33 -7.17
CA VAL A 584 23.53 -37.05 -7.11
C VAL A 584 24.01 -37.21 -5.66
N ARG A 585 23.84 -36.18 -4.82
CA ARG A 585 24.21 -36.26 -3.38
C ARG A 585 23.29 -37.18 -2.58
N ARG A 586 22.02 -37.30 -2.95
CA ARG A 586 21.05 -38.18 -2.28
C ARG A 586 21.17 -39.64 -2.70
N THR A 587 21.70 -39.91 -3.87
CA THR A 587 21.76 -41.27 -4.45
C THR A 587 22.95 -42.04 -3.91
N GLN A 588 22.70 -43.19 -3.27
CA GLN A 588 23.77 -44.08 -2.78
C GLN A 588 24.40 -44.83 -3.94
N SER A 589 25.69 -44.81 -3.98
CA SER A 589 26.77 -45.36 -4.83
C SER A 589 26.51 -46.31 -6.03
N ARG A 590 25.33 -46.84 -6.34
CA ARG A 590 25.10 -47.71 -7.49
C ARG A 590 24.42 -47.01 -8.68
N ASP A 591 23.66 -45.97 -8.45
CA ASP A 591 22.98 -45.21 -9.49
C ASP A 591 23.69 -43.90 -9.85
N MET A 592 24.83 -43.61 -9.22
CA MET A 592 25.58 -42.37 -9.39
C MET A 592 26.14 -42.20 -10.82
N THR A 593 26.36 -43.29 -11.54
CA THR A 593 26.91 -43.24 -12.94
C THR A 593 25.84 -42.77 -13.92
N VAL A 594 24.59 -43.19 -13.75
CA VAL A 594 23.47 -42.79 -14.62
C VAL A 594 23.12 -41.32 -14.39
N SER A 595 23.06 -40.88 -13.15
CA SER A 595 22.81 -39.47 -12.82
C SER A 595 23.93 -38.52 -13.29
N LEU A 596 25.18 -38.98 -13.37
CA LEU A 596 26.31 -38.20 -13.90
C LEU A 596 26.30 -38.14 -15.42
N ASP A 597 25.80 -39.17 -16.11
CA ASP A 597 25.66 -39.18 -17.57
C ASP A 597 24.51 -38.23 -18.00
N ASP A 598 23.41 -38.21 -17.29
CA ASP A 598 22.30 -37.27 -17.49
C ASP A 598 22.75 -35.83 -17.25
N LEU A 599 23.45 -35.58 -16.13
CA LEU A 599 24.06 -34.30 -15.84
C LEU A 599 25.05 -33.83 -16.91
N SER A 600 25.81 -34.76 -17.49
CA SER A 600 26.77 -34.46 -18.58
C SER A 600 26.05 -34.06 -19.88
N GLY A 601 24.87 -34.64 -20.15
CA GLY A 601 24.01 -34.27 -21.25
C GLY A 601 23.45 -32.86 -21.08
N ASP A 602 22.89 -32.60 -19.88
CA ASP A 602 22.36 -31.29 -19.50
C ASP A 602 23.45 -30.20 -19.53
N LEU A 603 24.67 -30.49 -19.06
CA LEU A 603 25.80 -29.57 -19.15
C LEU A 603 26.19 -29.23 -20.62
N GLY A 604 26.00 -30.15 -21.56
CA GLY A 604 26.24 -29.90 -22.99
C GLY A 604 25.25 -28.89 -23.58
N GLU A 605 23.99 -28.97 -23.19
CA GLU A 605 22.96 -27.98 -23.58
C GLU A 605 23.21 -26.62 -22.94
N ILE A 606 23.55 -26.61 -21.66
CA ILE A 606 23.92 -25.44 -20.88
C ILE A 606 25.14 -24.72 -21.51
N HIS A 607 26.20 -25.45 -21.87
CA HIS A 607 27.36 -24.86 -22.51
C HIS A 607 27.03 -24.20 -23.85
N ARG A 608 25.99 -24.68 -24.52
CA ARG A 608 25.54 -24.08 -25.78
C ARG A 608 24.78 -22.77 -25.51
N VAL A 609 23.87 -22.74 -24.55
CA VAL A 609 23.10 -21.55 -24.20
C VAL A 609 24.00 -20.46 -23.63
N LEU A 610 24.86 -20.79 -22.66
CA LEU A 610 25.81 -19.85 -22.07
C LEU A 610 26.94 -19.43 -23.06
N GLY A 611 27.19 -20.20 -24.10
CA GLY A 611 28.17 -19.86 -25.14
C GLY A 611 27.77 -18.68 -26.01
N GLU A 612 26.50 -18.37 -26.07
CA GLU A 612 25.92 -17.22 -26.78
C GLU A 612 25.87 -15.95 -25.93
N SER A 613 26.07 -16.05 -24.61
CA SER A 613 25.93 -14.95 -23.65
C SER A 613 27.21 -14.14 -23.35
N GLY A 614 28.24 -14.24 -24.18
CA GLY A 614 29.46 -13.43 -24.12
C GLY A 614 30.33 -13.66 -22.86
N GLU A 615 30.98 -12.60 -22.35
CA GLU A 615 31.90 -12.67 -21.18
C GLU A 615 31.20 -13.14 -19.89
N ARG A 616 29.93 -12.80 -19.70
CA ARG A 616 29.13 -13.23 -18.56
C ARG A 616 28.85 -14.74 -18.62
N GLY A 617 28.53 -15.25 -19.77
CA GLY A 617 28.35 -16.69 -20.00
C GLY A 617 29.63 -17.50 -19.78
N GLU A 618 30.83 -16.93 -20.04
CA GLU A 618 32.12 -17.55 -19.73
C GLU A 618 32.35 -17.66 -18.20
N ALA A 619 32.12 -16.60 -17.46
CA ALA A 619 32.24 -16.59 -15.99
C ALA A 619 31.28 -17.61 -15.36
N MET A 620 30.07 -17.71 -15.88
CA MET A 620 29.04 -18.63 -15.41
C MET A 620 29.39 -20.09 -15.72
N ARG A 621 29.95 -20.38 -16.88
CA ARG A 621 30.49 -21.71 -17.21
C ARG A 621 31.59 -22.14 -16.26
N GLU A 622 32.53 -21.23 -15.93
CA GLU A 622 33.61 -21.52 -14.97
C GLU A 622 33.03 -21.82 -13.56
N ALA A 623 32.07 -21.02 -13.10
CA ALA A 623 31.41 -21.24 -11.82
C ALA A 623 30.64 -22.57 -11.76
N LEU A 624 29.96 -22.93 -12.83
CA LEU A 624 29.23 -24.19 -12.98
C LEU A 624 30.19 -25.39 -13.00
N GLN A 625 31.27 -25.30 -13.77
CA GLN A 625 32.30 -26.35 -13.82
C GLN A 625 32.93 -26.55 -12.41
N ALA A 626 33.21 -25.46 -11.70
CA ALA A 626 33.74 -25.52 -10.35
C ALA A 626 32.78 -26.22 -9.37
N ARG A 627 31.45 -25.96 -9.46
CA ARG A 627 30.43 -26.65 -8.66
C ARG A 627 30.33 -28.14 -8.95
N VAL A 628 30.39 -28.51 -10.24
CA VAL A 628 30.36 -29.92 -10.66
C VAL A 628 31.65 -30.66 -10.22
N ASP A 629 32.81 -30.03 -10.36
CA ASP A 629 34.09 -30.60 -9.94
C ASP A 629 34.12 -30.76 -8.39
N PHE A 630 33.55 -29.81 -7.65
CA PHE A 630 33.39 -29.92 -6.20
C PHE A 630 32.48 -31.08 -5.83
N ALA A 631 31.33 -31.21 -6.47
CA ALA A 631 30.38 -32.30 -6.22
C ALA A 631 30.94 -33.67 -6.61
N ALA A 632 31.75 -33.73 -7.69
CA ALA A 632 32.46 -34.95 -8.13
C ALA A 632 33.71 -35.27 -7.27
N GLY A 633 34.03 -34.47 -6.26
CA GLY A 633 35.22 -34.66 -5.43
C GLY A 633 36.54 -34.41 -6.14
N ARG A 634 36.50 -33.66 -7.26
CA ARG A 634 37.68 -33.39 -8.10
C ARG A 634 38.42 -32.10 -7.75
N VAL A 635 38.11 -31.47 -6.62
CA VAL A 635 38.79 -30.25 -6.18
C VAL A 635 40.22 -30.55 -5.83
N ARG A 636 41.16 -30.12 -6.67
CA ARG A 636 42.58 -30.09 -6.28
C ARG A 636 42.77 -28.99 -5.25
N ARG A 637 43.26 -29.39 -4.07
CA ARG A 637 43.84 -28.45 -3.11
C ARG A 637 45.14 -27.90 -3.73
N GLU A 638 45.14 -26.66 -4.15
CA GLU A 638 46.37 -25.89 -4.28
C GLU A 638 46.76 -25.34 -2.91
#